data_0f66d1cca0e2c0993fe8d8b6a4a6dbac
#
_entry.id   0f66d1cca0e2c0993fe8d8b6a4a6dbac
#
_cell.length_a   1.000
_cell.length_b   1.000
_cell.length_c   1.000
_cell.angle_alpha   90.00
_cell.angle_beta   90.00
_cell.angle_gamma   90.00
#
_symmetry.space_group_name_H-M   'P 1'
#
loop_
_entity.id
_entity.type
_entity.pdbx_description
1 polymer ?
#
loop_
_entity_poly.entity_id
_entity_poly.type
_entity_poly.pdbx_seq_one_letter_code
_entity_poly.pdbx_strand_id
1 'polypeptide(L)'
;MVIDGERRLLISGSIHYPRSTPEMWPDLIRKAKEGGLDAIETYVFWNGHEPRRRQYNFEGSYDIVRFFKEVQDAGMYAILRIGPYICGEWNYGGLPAWLRDISGMQFRMHNNPFEQEMETFTTLIVDKLKEAKMFAGQGGPIILSQIENEYGNVMDKLNNDESASEYIHWCAAMANKQNVGVPWIMCQQDQDVPPNVINTCNGFYCHDWFPKRTDIPKIWTENWTGWFKAWDKPDFHRSAEDIAFSVAMFFQTRGSLQNYYMYHGGTNFGRKSGGPYITTSYDYDAPLDEYGNIRQPKYGHLKDLHNVLKSMEKILLHGDYKDTTMGNTNVMVTKYTLDNSSACFISNKFDDKEVNVTLDDGATHVVPAWSVSILPDCKTVAYNSAKIKTQTSVMVKRPGVETVTDGLAWSWMPENLHPFMTDEKGNFRKNELLEQIATSGDQSDYLWYRTSLEHKGESNYKLHVNTTGHELYAFVNGKLVGRHYAPNGGFVFQMETPVKLHSGKNYISLLSATIGLKNYGALFEMMPAGIVGGPAGLAGEYRETHLDKAKDRSQWRGGTIPVHRPFTWYKATFEAPTGEEPVVADLLGLGKGVVWVNGNNLGRYWPSYVAADMDGCRRCDYRGTFMADGDGQKCLTGCNEPSQRFYHVPRSFLKAGEPNTMVLFEEAGGDDEGELPHRRCRGGVRGAAEVGDEVALACSHGRTISSVDVASLGVTRGKCGAYQGGCESKAALAAFTAACVGKESCTVRHTEDFRAGSGCDSGVLTVQATC
;
A
#
# COMPACT_ATOMS: atom_id res chain seq x y z
N MET A 1 8.52 -20.85 -23.65
CA MET A 1 9.71 -19.98 -23.90
C MET A 1 10.93 -20.86 -24.22
N VAL A 2 11.96 -20.30 -24.88
CA VAL A 2 13.21 -21.02 -25.15
C VAL A 2 14.36 -20.25 -24.51
N ILE A 3 15.12 -20.91 -23.64
CA ILE A 3 16.29 -20.36 -22.95
C ILE A 3 17.43 -21.38 -23.19
N ASP A 4 18.56 -20.91 -23.69
CA ASP A 4 19.73 -21.75 -24.02
C ASP A 4 19.39 -22.96 -24.91
N GLY A 5 18.43 -22.81 -25.83
CA GLY A 5 17.96 -23.83 -26.75
C GLY A 5 16.92 -24.79 -26.17
N GLU A 6 16.60 -24.74 -24.92
CA GLU A 6 15.59 -25.59 -24.27
C GLU A 6 14.28 -24.86 -24.04
N ARG A 7 13.15 -25.56 -24.25
CA ARG A 7 11.83 -25.04 -23.88
C ARG A 7 11.67 -25.10 -22.37
N ARG A 8 11.17 -23.98 -21.77
CA ARG A 8 10.94 -23.86 -20.33
C ARG A 8 9.58 -23.30 -20.05
N LEU A 9 9.01 -23.78 -18.96
CA LEU A 9 7.84 -23.23 -18.28
C LEU A 9 8.36 -22.44 -17.07
N LEU A 10 7.98 -21.17 -16.95
CA LEU A 10 8.56 -20.30 -15.93
C LEU A 10 7.51 -19.80 -14.94
N ILE A 11 7.89 -19.82 -13.68
CA ILE A 11 7.15 -19.25 -12.57
C ILE A 11 8.01 -18.12 -11.98
N SER A 12 7.48 -16.92 -12.00
CA SER A 12 8.15 -15.70 -11.58
C SER A 12 7.39 -14.99 -10.45
N GLY A 13 8.05 -14.07 -9.76
CA GLY A 13 7.42 -13.21 -8.78
C GLY A 13 8.10 -11.85 -8.66
N SER A 14 7.29 -10.80 -8.47
CA SER A 14 7.78 -9.43 -8.36
C SER A 14 8.28 -9.12 -6.96
N ILE A 15 9.52 -8.60 -6.90
CA ILE A 15 10.15 -8.01 -5.73
C ILE A 15 10.72 -6.66 -6.16
N HIS A 16 10.20 -5.57 -5.62
CA HIS A 16 10.66 -4.22 -5.95
C HIS A 16 11.80 -3.80 -5.02
N TYR A 17 13.04 -3.74 -5.56
CA TYR A 17 14.25 -3.48 -4.76
C TYR A 17 14.15 -2.24 -3.83
N PRO A 18 13.53 -1.09 -4.19
CA PRO A 18 13.53 0.06 -3.27
C PRO A 18 12.41 0.00 -2.21
N ARG A 19 11.57 -1.06 -2.22
CA ARG A 19 10.55 -1.33 -1.20
C ARG A 19 11.06 -2.25 -0.08
N SER A 20 12.33 -2.59 -0.11
CA SER A 20 13.06 -3.29 0.95
C SER A 20 14.48 -2.74 1.04
N THR A 21 15.25 -3.15 2.06
CA THR A 21 16.64 -2.74 2.15
C THR A 21 17.55 -3.76 1.47
N PRO A 22 18.76 -3.36 1.03
CA PRO A 22 19.70 -4.29 0.41
C PRO A 22 20.03 -5.53 1.25
N GLU A 23 19.97 -5.40 2.58
CA GLU A 23 20.20 -6.51 3.51
C GLU A 23 19.07 -7.54 3.54
N MET A 24 17.85 -7.14 3.11
CA MET A 24 16.69 -8.03 3.00
C MET A 24 16.71 -8.84 1.68
N TRP A 25 17.32 -8.33 0.60
CA TRP A 25 17.24 -8.93 -0.73
C TRP A 25 17.67 -10.41 -0.77
N PRO A 26 18.81 -10.82 -0.17
CA PRO A 26 19.23 -12.23 -0.22
C PRO A 26 18.20 -13.19 0.38
N ASP A 27 17.58 -12.81 1.50
CA ASP A 27 16.58 -13.64 2.18
C ASP A 27 15.27 -13.72 1.40
N LEU A 28 14.80 -12.58 0.84
CA LEU A 28 13.60 -12.51 0.00
C LEU A 28 13.77 -13.38 -1.26
N ILE A 29 14.91 -13.27 -1.95
CA ILE A 29 15.22 -14.04 -3.16
C ILE A 29 15.35 -15.53 -2.81
N ARG A 30 16.03 -15.89 -1.71
CA ARG A 30 16.13 -17.26 -1.23
C ARG A 30 14.73 -17.87 -0.97
N LYS A 31 13.86 -17.17 -0.26
CA LYS A 31 12.48 -17.61 0.01
C LYS A 31 11.66 -17.75 -1.27
N ALA A 32 11.84 -16.85 -2.24
CA ALA A 32 11.19 -16.95 -3.54
C ALA A 32 11.65 -18.24 -4.28
N LYS A 33 12.94 -18.53 -4.31
CA LYS A 33 13.49 -19.76 -4.89
C LYS A 33 12.98 -21.02 -4.18
N GLU A 34 13.00 -21.03 -2.85
CA GLU A 34 12.47 -22.13 -2.03
C GLU A 34 10.96 -22.33 -2.23
N GLY A 35 10.23 -21.26 -2.52
CA GLY A 35 8.82 -21.25 -2.94
C GLY A 35 8.58 -21.80 -4.33
N GLY A 36 9.64 -22.18 -5.06
CA GLY A 36 9.56 -22.80 -6.37
C GLY A 36 9.54 -21.82 -7.53
N LEU A 37 9.95 -20.56 -7.36
CA LEU A 37 10.08 -19.60 -8.45
C LEU A 37 11.37 -19.85 -9.25
N ASP A 38 11.32 -19.52 -10.55
CA ASP A 38 12.43 -19.60 -11.49
C ASP A 38 13.05 -18.22 -11.75
N ALA A 39 12.23 -17.16 -11.63
CA ALA A 39 12.63 -15.79 -11.94
C ALA A 39 12.13 -14.79 -10.93
N ILE A 40 12.85 -13.68 -10.81
CA ILE A 40 12.44 -12.48 -10.08
C ILE A 40 12.17 -11.36 -11.09
N GLU A 41 11.02 -10.71 -10.95
CA GLU A 41 10.64 -9.54 -11.72
C GLU A 41 10.78 -8.27 -10.90
N THR A 42 11.26 -7.18 -11.49
CA THR A 42 11.26 -5.86 -10.83
C THR A 42 11.08 -4.72 -11.82
N TYR A 43 10.44 -3.66 -11.37
CA TYR A 43 10.45 -2.37 -12.06
C TYR A 43 11.76 -1.61 -11.87
N VAL A 44 11.96 -0.59 -12.71
CA VAL A 44 12.97 0.46 -12.54
C VAL A 44 12.26 1.75 -12.12
N PHE A 45 12.74 2.39 -11.07
CA PHE A 45 12.10 3.55 -10.44
C PHE A 45 12.81 4.84 -10.86
N TRP A 46 12.40 5.45 -11.96
CA TRP A 46 13.10 6.60 -12.56
C TRP A 46 13.27 7.76 -11.56
N ASN A 47 12.20 8.20 -10.88
CA ASN A 47 12.30 9.29 -9.90
C ASN A 47 13.21 8.98 -8.70
N GLY A 48 13.46 7.69 -8.42
CA GLY A 48 14.43 7.26 -7.41
C GLY A 48 15.86 7.30 -7.93
N HIS A 49 16.06 6.94 -9.20
CA HIS A 49 17.37 6.96 -9.84
C HIS A 49 17.78 8.33 -10.33
N GLU A 50 16.84 9.21 -10.70
CA GLU A 50 17.08 10.57 -11.18
C GLU A 50 16.14 11.57 -10.47
N PRO A 51 16.30 11.78 -9.15
CA PRO A 51 15.43 12.68 -8.37
C PRO A 51 15.50 14.15 -8.83
N ARG A 52 16.60 14.54 -9.45
CA ARG A 52 16.79 15.81 -10.14
C ARG A 52 17.43 15.55 -11.50
N ARG A 53 17.06 16.31 -12.50
CA ARG A 53 17.53 16.13 -13.88
C ARG A 53 19.05 16.01 -13.95
N ARG A 54 19.55 14.88 -14.46
CA ARG A 54 21.00 14.52 -14.61
C ARG A 54 21.76 14.37 -13.27
N GLN A 55 21.02 14.18 -12.15
CA GLN A 55 21.60 13.78 -10.88
C GLN A 55 21.15 12.37 -10.54
N TYR A 56 22.05 11.42 -10.67
CA TYR A 56 21.72 10.00 -10.59
C TYR A 56 22.05 9.40 -9.24
N ASN A 57 21.21 8.48 -8.79
CA ASN A 57 21.38 7.68 -7.59
C ASN A 57 21.31 6.19 -7.92
N PHE A 58 22.38 5.47 -7.64
CA PHE A 58 22.50 4.01 -7.79
C PHE A 58 23.10 3.38 -6.54
N GLU A 59 22.85 3.94 -5.37
CA GLU A 59 23.39 3.51 -4.10
C GLU A 59 22.27 3.01 -3.17
N GLY A 60 22.64 2.19 -2.16
CA GLY A 60 21.72 1.67 -1.17
C GLY A 60 20.56 0.91 -1.81
N SER A 61 19.33 1.24 -1.45
CA SER A 61 18.12 0.59 -2.02
C SER A 61 17.92 0.89 -3.51
N TYR A 62 18.75 1.72 -4.14
CA TYR A 62 18.74 1.97 -5.59
C TYR A 62 19.91 1.32 -6.33
N ASP A 63 20.68 0.44 -5.70
CA ASP A 63 21.72 -0.35 -6.37
C ASP A 63 21.10 -1.51 -7.15
N ILE A 64 20.58 -1.20 -8.34
CA ILE A 64 19.92 -2.17 -9.24
C ILE A 64 20.90 -3.25 -9.72
N VAL A 65 22.18 -2.91 -9.88
CA VAL A 65 23.19 -3.88 -10.31
C VAL A 65 23.41 -4.92 -9.21
N ARG A 66 23.57 -4.50 -7.96
CA ARG A 66 23.65 -5.41 -6.81
C ARG A 66 22.39 -6.27 -6.70
N PHE A 67 21.19 -5.70 -6.87
CA PHE A 67 19.95 -6.48 -6.83
C PHE A 67 19.95 -7.63 -7.86
N PHE A 68 20.27 -7.34 -9.11
CA PHE A 68 20.33 -8.39 -10.14
C PHE A 68 21.48 -9.37 -9.92
N LYS A 69 22.56 -8.94 -9.29
CA LYS A 69 23.64 -9.84 -8.89
C LYS A 69 23.19 -10.82 -7.82
N GLU A 70 22.44 -10.39 -6.81
CA GLU A 70 21.84 -11.28 -5.79
C GLU A 70 20.88 -12.30 -6.44
N VAL A 71 20.11 -11.92 -7.47
CA VAL A 71 19.26 -12.83 -8.25
C VAL A 71 20.13 -13.85 -9.01
N GLN A 72 21.21 -13.40 -9.65
CA GLN A 72 22.15 -14.26 -10.36
C GLN A 72 22.85 -15.25 -9.42
N ASP A 73 23.35 -14.77 -8.29
CA ASP A 73 24.06 -15.58 -7.29
C ASP A 73 23.12 -16.63 -6.65
N ALA A 74 21.83 -16.33 -6.58
CA ALA A 74 20.82 -17.33 -6.24
C ALA A 74 20.54 -18.35 -7.36
N GLY A 75 21.08 -18.17 -8.55
CA GLY A 75 20.85 -19.04 -9.72
C GLY A 75 19.43 -18.93 -10.25
N MET A 76 18.85 -17.74 -10.23
CA MET A 76 17.51 -17.44 -10.76
C MET A 76 17.61 -16.54 -11.99
N TYR A 77 16.59 -16.57 -12.83
CA TYR A 77 16.42 -15.61 -13.92
C TYR A 77 15.85 -14.29 -13.40
N ALA A 78 15.90 -13.25 -14.24
CA ALA A 78 15.32 -11.95 -13.95
C ALA A 78 14.49 -11.42 -15.12
N ILE A 79 13.44 -10.66 -14.80
CA ILE A 79 12.63 -9.90 -15.72
C ILE A 79 12.77 -8.43 -15.37
N LEU A 80 13.29 -7.64 -16.31
CA LEU A 80 13.57 -6.22 -16.13
C LEU A 80 12.43 -5.39 -16.72
N ARG A 81 11.60 -4.79 -15.87
CA ARG A 81 10.53 -3.88 -16.31
C ARG A 81 11.00 -2.43 -16.20
N ILE A 82 11.58 -1.90 -17.30
CA ILE A 82 12.13 -0.53 -17.30
C ILE A 82 11.01 0.50 -17.13
N GLY A 83 9.91 0.32 -17.76
CA GLY A 83 8.87 1.31 -17.90
C GLY A 83 9.23 2.35 -18.98
N PRO A 84 9.71 3.55 -18.65
CA PRO A 84 10.00 4.09 -17.31
C PRO A 84 8.80 4.64 -16.54
N TYR A 85 7.61 4.71 -17.16
CA TYR A 85 6.37 4.78 -16.42
C TYR A 85 6.04 3.37 -15.91
N ILE A 86 5.80 3.24 -14.61
CA ILE A 86 5.61 1.93 -13.98
C ILE A 86 4.26 1.79 -13.25
N CYS A 87 3.50 2.85 -13.06
CA CYS A 87 2.37 2.89 -12.13
C CYS A 87 2.80 2.44 -10.72
N GLY A 88 2.77 1.14 -10.44
CA GLY A 88 3.32 0.48 -9.26
C GLY A 88 2.84 1.05 -7.93
N GLU A 89 1.74 1.81 -7.94
CA GLU A 89 1.24 2.62 -6.80
C GLU A 89 2.36 3.43 -6.14
N TRP A 90 3.37 3.76 -6.96
CA TRP A 90 4.53 4.56 -6.61
C TRP A 90 4.32 6.02 -6.96
N ASN A 91 4.89 6.89 -6.14
CA ASN A 91 4.75 8.34 -6.30
C ASN A 91 4.99 8.78 -7.74
N TYR A 92 4.02 9.47 -8.32
CA TYR A 92 4.02 9.98 -9.70
C TYR A 92 4.22 8.90 -10.79
N GLY A 93 3.83 7.64 -10.51
CA GLY A 93 3.98 6.51 -11.44
C GLY A 93 5.43 6.16 -11.78
N GLY A 94 6.37 6.55 -10.92
CA GLY A 94 7.81 6.38 -11.12
C GLY A 94 8.46 7.50 -11.91
N LEU A 95 7.70 8.38 -12.56
CA LEU A 95 8.25 9.50 -13.33
C LEU A 95 8.76 10.61 -12.39
N PRO A 96 9.90 11.25 -12.68
CA PRO A 96 10.36 12.41 -11.92
C PRO A 96 9.47 13.64 -12.13
N ALA A 97 9.16 14.35 -11.05
CA ALA A 97 8.32 15.55 -11.11
C ALA A 97 8.90 16.67 -11.98
N TRP A 98 10.23 16.79 -12.05
CA TRP A 98 10.93 17.80 -12.87
C TRP A 98 10.64 17.68 -14.38
N LEU A 99 10.14 16.52 -14.86
CA LEU A 99 9.76 16.37 -16.27
C LEU A 99 8.69 17.38 -16.69
N ARG A 100 7.70 17.64 -15.84
CA ARG A 100 6.61 18.56 -16.16
C ARG A 100 7.02 20.02 -16.30
N ASP A 101 8.22 20.37 -15.80
CA ASP A 101 8.77 21.73 -15.92
C ASP A 101 9.39 22.00 -17.30
N ILE A 102 9.51 20.96 -18.13
CA ILE A 102 10.05 21.09 -19.49
C ILE A 102 8.93 21.55 -20.42
N SER A 103 9.19 22.64 -21.16
CA SER A 103 8.21 23.21 -22.08
C SER A 103 7.77 22.20 -23.15
N GLY A 104 6.47 22.07 -23.37
CA GLY A 104 5.87 21.14 -24.35
C GLY A 104 5.81 19.69 -23.88
N MET A 105 6.14 19.41 -22.62
CA MET A 105 6.06 18.07 -22.04
C MET A 105 4.61 17.58 -21.93
N GLN A 106 4.36 16.40 -22.48
CA GLN A 106 3.12 15.63 -22.30
C GLN A 106 3.51 14.18 -22.01
N PHE A 107 3.10 13.69 -20.85
CA PHE A 107 3.48 12.34 -20.44
C PHE A 107 2.78 11.26 -21.27
N ARG A 108 3.58 10.29 -21.71
CA ARG A 108 3.07 9.10 -22.40
C ARG A 108 2.28 9.43 -23.67
N MET A 109 2.72 10.44 -24.40
CA MET A 109 2.21 10.87 -25.70
C MET A 109 3.37 11.12 -26.66
N HIS A 110 3.10 11.08 -27.96
CA HIS A 110 4.11 11.39 -28.96
C HIS A 110 4.46 12.87 -28.94
N ASN A 111 5.53 13.19 -28.24
CA ASN A 111 6.13 14.53 -28.21
C ASN A 111 7.64 14.46 -27.93
N ASN A 112 8.38 15.28 -28.61
CA ASN A 112 9.83 15.27 -28.56
C ASN A 112 10.43 15.41 -27.14
N PRO A 113 9.97 16.33 -26.26
CA PRO A 113 10.55 16.45 -24.93
C PRO A 113 10.44 15.18 -24.10
N PHE A 114 9.27 14.52 -24.10
CA PHE A 114 9.05 13.30 -23.32
C PHE A 114 9.86 12.14 -23.87
N GLU A 115 9.82 11.94 -25.18
CA GLU A 115 10.56 10.86 -25.84
C GLU A 115 12.07 10.98 -25.63
N GLN A 116 12.61 12.17 -25.74
CA GLN A 116 14.04 12.41 -25.54
C GLN A 116 14.48 12.08 -24.10
N GLU A 117 13.71 12.50 -23.09
CA GLU A 117 14.03 12.21 -21.69
C GLU A 117 13.86 10.70 -21.39
N MET A 118 12.81 10.08 -21.92
CA MET A 118 12.56 8.65 -21.79
C MET A 118 13.67 7.80 -22.44
N GLU A 119 14.09 8.12 -23.67
CA GLU A 119 15.21 7.45 -24.34
C GLU A 119 16.52 7.62 -23.56
N THR A 120 16.78 8.84 -23.06
CA THR A 120 17.99 9.12 -22.27
C THR A 120 18.05 8.26 -21.01
N PHE A 121 16.95 8.17 -20.25
CA PHE A 121 16.92 7.36 -19.05
C PHE A 121 16.97 5.87 -19.35
N THR A 122 16.20 5.40 -20.33
CA THR A 122 16.21 3.98 -20.75
C THR A 122 17.60 3.54 -21.17
N THR A 123 18.28 4.36 -21.97
CA THR A 123 19.67 4.11 -22.42
C THR A 123 20.64 4.05 -21.23
N LEU A 124 20.52 4.98 -20.27
CA LEU A 124 21.35 4.97 -19.06
C LEU A 124 21.22 3.65 -18.27
N ILE A 125 20.00 3.17 -18.08
CA ILE A 125 19.74 1.92 -17.33
C ILE A 125 20.29 0.72 -18.12
N VAL A 126 20.02 0.66 -19.43
CA VAL A 126 20.49 -0.42 -20.28
C VAL A 126 22.03 -0.47 -20.34
N ASP A 127 22.68 0.68 -20.51
CA ASP A 127 24.14 0.74 -20.57
C ASP A 127 24.78 0.31 -19.25
N LYS A 128 24.23 0.76 -18.11
CA LYS A 128 24.70 0.33 -16.79
C LYS A 128 24.57 -1.18 -16.59
N LEU A 129 23.46 -1.78 -16.99
CA LEU A 129 23.24 -3.22 -16.88
C LEU A 129 24.06 -4.03 -17.89
N LYS A 130 24.32 -3.51 -19.09
CA LYS A 130 25.26 -4.10 -20.08
C LYS A 130 26.70 -4.07 -19.57
N GLU A 131 27.14 -2.93 -19.02
CA GLU A 131 28.47 -2.78 -18.42
C GLU A 131 28.68 -3.84 -17.30
N ALA A 132 27.67 -4.04 -16.47
CA ALA A 132 27.66 -5.05 -15.43
C ALA A 132 27.42 -6.48 -15.92
N LYS A 133 27.18 -6.69 -17.23
CA LYS A 133 26.92 -7.99 -17.88
C LYS A 133 25.68 -8.70 -17.32
N MET A 134 24.61 -7.97 -17.07
CA MET A 134 23.39 -8.50 -16.46
C MET A 134 22.41 -9.14 -17.45
N PHE A 135 22.55 -8.96 -18.76
CA PHE A 135 21.67 -9.59 -19.74
C PHE A 135 22.10 -11.04 -20.06
N ALA A 136 21.14 -11.91 -20.35
CA ALA A 136 21.36 -13.34 -20.59
C ALA A 136 22.41 -13.62 -21.69
N GLY A 137 22.39 -12.86 -22.79
CA GLY A 137 23.41 -12.98 -23.84
C GLY A 137 24.84 -12.65 -23.39
N GLN A 138 25.03 -12.08 -22.22
CA GLN A 138 26.32 -11.79 -21.59
C GLN A 138 26.63 -12.74 -20.41
N GLY A 139 25.74 -13.72 -20.15
CA GLY A 139 25.81 -14.61 -18.98
C GLY A 139 25.13 -14.09 -17.73
N GLY A 140 24.36 -12.99 -17.81
CA GLY A 140 23.58 -12.42 -16.73
C GLY A 140 22.20 -13.06 -16.54
N PRO A 141 21.43 -12.67 -15.50
CA PRO A 141 20.16 -13.29 -15.17
C PRO A 141 18.98 -12.76 -16.00
N ILE A 142 19.09 -11.58 -16.63
CA ILE A 142 17.96 -10.91 -17.31
C ILE A 142 17.62 -11.61 -18.61
N ILE A 143 16.42 -12.21 -18.70
CA ILE A 143 15.93 -12.97 -19.85
C ILE A 143 14.83 -12.27 -20.65
N LEU A 144 14.15 -11.29 -20.05
CA LEU A 144 13.10 -10.46 -20.66
C LEU A 144 13.24 -9.02 -20.20
N SER A 145 12.88 -8.08 -21.08
CA SER A 145 12.80 -6.65 -20.74
C SER A 145 11.43 -6.09 -21.14
N GLN A 146 10.87 -5.19 -20.33
CA GLN A 146 9.61 -4.51 -20.61
C GLN A 146 9.85 -3.02 -20.86
N ILE A 147 9.18 -2.48 -21.86
CA ILE A 147 9.03 -1.06 -22.11
C ILE A 147 7.58 -0.65 -21.86
N GLU A 148 7.35 0.55 -21.31
CA GLU A 148 6.04 1.06 -20.93
C GLU A 148 5.31 0.20 -19.86
N ASN A 149 4.12 0.60 -19.42
CA ASN A 149 3.27 -0.19 -18.55
C ASN A 149 1.79 0.12 -18.79
N GLU A 150 1.01 -0.90 -19.13
CA GLU A 150 -0.46 -0.84 -19.30
C GLU A 150 -0.95 0.31 -20.21
N TYR A 151 -0.23 0.58 -21.27
CA TYR A 151 -0.55 1.70 -22.15
C TYR A 151 -1.85 1.49 -22.92
N GLY A 152 -2.28 0.26 -23.17
CA GLY A 152 -3.57 -0.05 -23.75
C GLY A 152 -4.74 0.58 -23.00
N ASN A 153 -4.66 0.64 -21.66
CA ASN A 153 -5.67 1.31 -20.83
C ASN A 153 -5.71 2.84 -21.02
N VAL A 154 -4.62 3.45 -21.46
CA VAL A 154 -4.54 4.88 -21.82
C VAL A 154 -5.11 5.10 -23.20
N MET A 155 -4.78 4.25 -24.17
CA MET A 155 -5.30 4.31 -25.54
C MET A 155 -6.83 4.23 -25.56
N ASP A 156 -7.43 3.34 -24.76
CA ASP A 156 -8.88 3.23 -24.63
C ASP A 156 -9.53 4.55 -24.17
N LYS A 157 -8.91 5.22 -23.21
CA LYS A 157 -9.41 6.51 -22.69
C LYS A 157 -9.22 7.67 -23.64
N LEU A 158 -8.23 7.59 -24.50
CA LEU A 158 -7.94 8.58 -25.55
C LEU A 158 -8.65 8.25 -26.87
N ASN A 159 -9.59 7.27 -26.89
CA ASN A 159 -10.29 6.81 -28.09
C ASN A 159 -9.34 6.43 -29.25
N ASN A 160 -8.21 5.82 -28.93
CA ASN A 160 -7.15 5.43 -29.87
C ASN A 160 -6.64 6.62 -30.72
N ASP A 161 -6.38 7.75 -30.07
CA ASP A 161 -5.78 8.93 -30.69
C ASP A 161 -4.52 8.58 -31.48
N GLU A 162 -4.30 9.23 -32.64
CA GLU A 162 -3.14 8.96 -33.51
C GLU A 162 -1.82 9.17 -32.77
N SER A 163 -1.72 10.19 -31.94
CA SER A 163 -0.52 10.47 -31.11
C SER A 163 -0.25 9.36 -30.10
N ALA A 164 -1.28 8.67 -29.58
CA ALA A 164 -1.12 7.51 -28.73
C ALA A 164 -0.55 6.29 -29.51
N SER A 165 -1.03 6.09 -30.73
CA SER A 165 -0.50 5.05 -31.63
C SER A 165 0.96 5.32 -31.99
N GLU A 166 1.29 6.54 -32.42
CA GLU A 166 2.66 6.95 -32.73
C GLU A 166 3.60 6.74 -31.53
N TYR A 167 3.17 7.10 -30.32
CA TYR A 167 3.95 6.93 -29.10
C TYR A 167 4.29 5.44 -28.82
N ILE A 168 3.30 4.54 -28.89
CA ILE A 168 3.55 3.13 -28.55
C ILE A 168 4.46 2.45 -29.58
N HIS A 169 4.35 2.80 -30.85
CA HIS A 169 5.26 2.34 -31.89
C HIS A 169 6.66 2.90 -31.73
N TRP A 170 6.78 4.17 -31.35
CA TRP A 170 8.05 4.79 -30.99
C TRP A 170 8.72 4.08 -29.79
N CYS A 171 7.95 3.79 -28.72
CA CYS A 171 8.44 3.05 -27.55
C CYS A 171 9.05 1.71 -27.96
N ALA A 172 8.37 0.93 -28.78
CA ALA A 172 8.86 -0.34 -29.26
C ALA A 172 10.12 -0.22 -30.13
N ALA A 173 10.17 0.78 -31.01
CA ALA A 173 11.34 1.06 -31.85
C ALA A 173 12.55 1.48 -31.01
N MET A 174 12.35 2.38 -30.06
CA MET A 174 13.38 2.86 -29.13
C MET A 174 13.93 1.72 -28.27
N ALA A 175 13.06 0.86 -27.73
CA ALA A 175 13.44 -0.29 -26.93
C ALA A 175 14.29 -1.28 -27.76
N ASN A 176 13.88 -1.61 -29.00
CA ASN A 176 14.65 -2.50 -29.86
C ASN A 176 16.01 -1.92 -30.25
N LYS A 177 16.10 -0.60 -30.44
CA LYS A 177 17.36 0.12 -30.72
C LYS A 177 18.38 -0.08 -29.60
N GLN A 178 17.94 -0.33 -28.35
CA GLN A 178 18.83 -0.60 -27.23
C GLN A 178 19.65 -1.89 -27.40
N ASN A 179 19.24 -2.81 -28.27
CA ASN A 179 19.98 -4.05 -28.59
C ASN A 179 20.46 -4.81 -27.32
N VAL A 180 19.52 -5.16 -26.45
CA VAL A 180 19.80 -5.84 -25.17
C VAL A 180 20.01 -7.35 -25.30
N GLY A 181 19.72 -7.93 -26.48
CA GLY A 181 19.89 -9.36 -26.75
C GLY A 181 18.82 -10.27 -26.10
N VAL A 182 17.78 -9.69 -25.51
CA VAL A 182 16.61 -10.40 -24.97
C VAL A 182 15.32 -9.80 -25.52
N PRO A 183 14.20 -10.57 -25.57
CA PRO A 183 12.92 -10.06 -26.08
C PRO A 183 12.37 -8.92 -25.23
N TRP A 184 11.66 -8.00 -25.89
CA TRP A 184 10.89 -6.95 -25.26
C TRP A 184 9.42 -7.36 -25.14
N ILE A 185 8.81 -7.04 -24.00
CA ILE A 185 7.38 -7.23 -23.71
C ILE A 185 6.68 -5.90 -23.45
N MET A 186 5.37 -5.87 -23.69
CA MET A 186 4.44 -4.81 -23.30
C MET A 186 3.21 -5.44 -22.65
N CYS A 187 2.91 -5.09 -21.41
CA CYS A 187 1.73 -5.60 -20.71
C CYS A 187 0.48 -4.79 -21.01
N GLN A 188 -0.70 -5.44 -21.03
CA GLN A 188 -2.01 -4.84 -21.32
C GLN A 188 -2.01 -3.99 -22.61
N GLN A 189 -1.33 -4.50 -23.64
CA GLN A 189 -1.26 -3.87 -24.96
C GLN A 189 -1.94 -4.78 -25.98
N ASP A 190 -3.27 -4.83 -25.97
CA ASP A 190 -4.04 -5.69 -26.86
C ASP A 190 -4.52 -4.98 -28.15
N GLN A 191 -4.51 -3.65 -28.14
CA GLN A 191 -4.75 -2.82 -29.29
C GLN A 191 -3.41 -2.31 -29.83
N ASP A 192 -3.33 -2.18 -31.16
CA ASP A 192 -2.18 -1.59 -31.86
C ASP A 192 -0.82 -2.13 -31.37
N VAL A 193 -0.72 -3.46 -31.27
CA VAL A 193 0.49 -4.12 -30.77
C VAL A 193 1.65 -3.98 -31.77
N PRO A 194 2.77 -3.31 -31.41
CA PRO A 194 3.92 -3.25 -32.30
C PRO A 194 4.48 -4.68 -32.60
N PRO A 195 4.87 -4.97 -33.86
CA PRO A 195 5.17 -6.33 -34.30
C PRO A 195 6.43 -6.95 -33.65
N ASN A 196 7.30 -6.11 -33.10
CA ASN A 196 8.61 -6.47 -32.54
C ASN A 196 8.62 -6.56 -30.99
N VAL A 197 7.45 -6.59 -30.37
CA VAL A 197 7.28 -6.84 -28.94
C VAL A 197 6.31 -7.99 -28.70
N ILE A 198 6.37 -8.58 -27.51
CA ILE A 198 5.45 -9.61 -27.05
C ILE A 198 4.44 -8.92 -26.12
N ASN A 199 3.15 -8.91 -26.50
CA ASN A 199 2.12 -8.44 -25.59
C ASN A 199 1.79 -9.48 -24.52
N THR A 200 1.46 -9.03 -23.32
CA THR A 200 1.24 -9.88 -22.15
C THR A 200 0.02 -9.42 -21.36
N CYS A 201 -0.53 -10.30 -20.53
CA CYS A 201 -1.74 -10.04 -19.73
C CYS A 201 -1.38 -9.60 -18.29
N ASN A 202 -2.15 -8.65 -17.75
CA ASN A 202 -2.22 -8.31 -16.33
C ASN A 202 -3.64 -8.55 -15.82
N GLY A 203 -3.79 -9.03 -14.58
CA GLY A 203 -5.11 -9.22 -13.98
C GLY A 203 -5.15 -10.30 -12.91
N PHE A 204 -6.32 -10.49 -12.29
CA PHE A 204 -6.56 -11.61 -11.38
C PHE A 204 -6.68 -12.95 -12.13
N TYR A 205 -7.07 -12.92 -13.40
CA TYR A 205 -7.29 -14.10 -14.24
C TYR A 205 -6.86 -13.81 -15.68
N CYS A 206 -5.90 -14.57 -16.19
CA CYS A 206 -5.43 -14.51 -17.57
C CYS A 206 -5.54 -15.85 -18.31
N HIS A 207 -6.30 -16.83 -17.76
CA HIS A 207 -6.45 -18.13 -18.37
C HIS A 207 -7.24 -18.08 -19.70
N ASP A 208 -8.23 -17.19 -19.80
CA ASP A 208 -9.04 -17.00 -21.00
C ASP A 208 -8.46 -15.95 -21.97
N TRP A 209 -7.36 -15.28 -21.59
CA TRP A 209 -6.64 -14.37 -22.48
C TRP A 209 -5.64 -15.13 -23.37
N PHE A 210 -5.56 -14.78 -24.64
CA PHE A 210 -4.58 -15.32 -25.58
C PHE A 210 -4.03 -14.18 -26.44
N PRO A 211 -2.71 -14.17 -26.73
CA PRO A 211 -2.16 -13.21 -27.67
C PRO A 211 -2.77 -13.41 -29.07
N LYS A 212 -3.01 -12.32 -29.80
CA LYS A 212 -3.54 -12.38 -31.17
C LYS A 212 -2.57 -13.05 -32.14
N ARG A 213 -1.28 -12.94 -31.88
CA ARG A 213 -0.21 -13.61 -32.63
C ARG A 213 0.00 -15.02 -32.09
N THR A 214 0.09 -15.99 -32.97
CA THR A 214 0.27 -17.42 -32.63
C THR A 214 1.73 -17.85 -32.49
N ASP A 215 2.67 -16.99 -32.90
CA ASP A 215 4.13 -17.20 -32.85
C ASP A 215 4.79 -16.69 -31.55
N ILE A 216 4.01 -16.13 -30.63
CA ILE A 216 4.51 -15.62 -29.35
C ILE A 216 3.94 -16.42 -28.17
N PRO A 217 4.69 -16.51 -27.04
CA PRO A 217 4.23 -17.24 -25.86
C PRO A 217 3.08 -16.51 -25.15
N LYS A 218 2.22 -17.29 -24.49
CA LYS A 218 1.22 -16.76 -23.56
C LYS A 218 1.90 -16.44 -22.24
N ILE A 219 1.97 -15.15 -21.89
CA ILE A 219 2.66 -14.63 -20.70
C ILE A 219 1.69 -13.84 -19.83
N TRP A 220 1.76 -14.06 -18.52
CA TRP A 220 1.05 -13.32 -17.50
C TRP A 220 2.04 -12.48 -16.66
N THR A 221 2.15 -11.21 -16.97
CA THR A 221 3.17 -10.32 -16.39
C THR A 221 2.78 -9.86 -14.99
N GLU A 222 1.48 -9.68 -14.73
CA GLU A 222 0.99 -9.35 -13.38
C GLU A 222 -0.19 -10.24 -13.01
N ASN A 223 0.08 -11.28 -12.23
CA ASN A 223 -0.93 -12.04 -11.51
C ASN A 223 -1.10 -11.42 -10.12
N TRP A 224 -2.14 -10.65 -9.95
CA TRP A 224 -2.36 -9.88 -8.72
C TRP A 224 -2.70 -10.80 -7.55
N THR A 225 -1.75 -10.94 -6.60
CA THR A 225 -1.86 -11.84 -5.43
C THR A 225 -2.77 -11.32 -4.33
N GLY A 226 -3.11 -10.07 -4.37
CA GLY A 226 -4.04 -9.32 -3.54
C GLY A 226 -4.28 -7.97 -4.21
N TRP A 227 -4.25 -6.89 -3.45
CA TRP A 227 -4.38 -5.53 -3.97
C TRP A 227 -3.62 -4.53 -3.09
N PHE A 228 -3.32 -3.36 -3.64
CA PHE A 228 -2.76 -2.25 -2.87
C PHE A 228 -3.84 -1.62 -1.96
N LYS A 229 -3.38 -0.95 -0.91
CA LYS A 229 -4.23 -0.31 0.09
C LYS A 229 -4.12 1.21 0.02
N ALA A 230 -5.24 1.89 0.18
CA ALA A 230 -5.29 3.32 0.40
C ALA A 230 -5.72 3.61 1.85
N TRP A 231 -5.38 4.80 2.36
CA TRP A 231 -5.96 5.31 3.59
C TRP A 231 -7.49 5.34 3.44
N ASP A 232 -8.26 4.96 4.44
CA ASP A 232 -9.70 4.74 4.47
C ASP A 232 -10.19 3.35 3.99
N LYS A 233 -9.33 2.50 3.44
CA LYS A 233 -9.72 1.19 2.91
C LYS A 233 -9.37 0.06 3.87
N PRO A 234 -10.20 -0.99 3.93
CA PRO A 234 -9.89 -2.24 4.60
C PRO A 234 -8.78 -3.00 3.87
N ASP A 235 -8.26 -4.05 4.49
CA ASP A 235 -7.30 -4.95 3.86
C ASP A 235 -8.01 -5.89 2.89
N PHE A 236 -7.45 -6.02 1.69
CA PHE A 236 -7.84 -7.03 0.72
C PHE A 236 -7.17 -8.36 1.06
N HIS A 237 -7.90 -9.44 0.92
CA HIS A 237 -7.37 -10.79 1.08
C HIS A 237 -7.82 -11.66 -0.08
N ARG A 238 -6.92 -11.99 -0.99
CA ARG A 238 -7.14 -12.99 -2.02
C ARG A 238 -6.73 -14.36 -1.49
N SER A 239 -7.66 -15.30 -1.38
CA SER A 239 -7.39 -16.61 -0.80
C SER A 239 -6.35 -17.40 -1.59
N ALA A 240 -5.64 -18.31 -0.90
CA ALA A 240 -4.65 -19.19 -1.52
C ALA A 240 -5.28 -20.10 -2.59
N GLU A 241 -6.51 -20.53 -2.35
CA GLU A 241 -7.29 -21.38 -3.27
C GLU A 241 -7.59 -20.68 -4.58
N ASP A 242 -8.01 -19.40 -4.53
CA ASP A 242 -8.35 -18.63 -5.73
C ASP A 242 -7.11 -18.32 -6.58
N ILE A 243 -5.99 -17.95 -5.95
CA ILE A 243 -4.73 -17.73 -6.67
C ILE A 243 -4.27 -19.04 -7.30
N ALA A 244 -4.30 -20.13 -6.55
CA ALA A 244 -3.93 -21.46 -7.06
C ALA A 244 -4.85 -21.93 -8.20
N PHE A 245 -6.15 -21.65 -8.12
CA PHE A 245 -7.10 -21.89 -9.21
C PHE A 245 -6.69 -21.12 -10.46
N SER A 246 -6.45 -19.82 -10.35
CA SER A 246 -6.12 -18.97 -11.50
C SER A 246 -4.82 -19.40 -12.19
N VAL A 247 -3.78 -19.76 -11.40
CA VAL A 247 -2.48 -20.24 -11.93
C VAL A 247 -2.61 -21.62 -12.56
N ALA A 248 -3.31 -22.56 -11.93
CA ALA A 248 -3.54 -23.89 -12.49
C ALA A 248 -4.33 -23.82 -13.81
N MET A 249 -5.36 -22.97 -13.88
CA MET A 249 -6.11 -22.70 -15.11
C MET A 249 -5.22 -22.08 -16.20
N PHE A 250 -4.32 -21.16 -15.84
CA PHE A 250 -3.41 -20.54 -16.80
C PHE A 250 -2.49 -21.57 -17.47
N PHE A 251 -1.91 -22.49 -16.70
CA PHE A 251 -1.08 -23.55 -17.27
C PHE A 251 -1.91 -24.64 -17.96
N GLN A 252 -3.11 -24.97 -17.47
CA GLN A 252 -4.05 -25.82 -18.20
C GLN A 252 -4.30 -25.31 -19.61
N THR A 253 -4.41 -24.00 -19.78
CA THR A 253 -4.66 -23.29 -21.05
C THR A 253 -3.38 -22.82 -21.75
N ARG A 254 -2.28 -23.54 -21.57
CA ARG A 254 -1.00 -23.38 -22.30
C ARG A 254 -0.23 -22.10 -21.98
N GLY A 255 -0.31 -21.61 -20.75
CA GLY A 255 0.55 -20.55 -20.26
C GLY A 255 2.02 -20.96 -20.27
N SER A 256 2.92 -20.04 -20.62
CA SER A 256 4.37 -20.25 -20.69
C SER A 256 5.15 -19.65 -19.54
N LEU A 257 4.71 -18.48 -19.08
CA LEU A 257 5.28 -17.76 -17.94
C LEU A 257 4.16 -17.04 -17.20
N GLN A 258 4.10 -17.21 -15.89
CA GLN A 258 3.28 -16.38 -15.01
C GLN A 258 4.15 -15.71 -13.95
N ASN A 259 3.80 -14.48 -13.55
CA ASN A 259 4.49 -13.71 -12.55
C ASN A 259 3.53 -13.24 -11.46
N TYR A 260 3.81 -13.59 -10.21
CA TYR A 260 3.05 -13.10 -9.06
C TYR A 260 3.36 -11.62 -8.81
N TYR A 261 2.40 -10.78 -9.01
CA TYR A 261 2.47 -9.37 -8.68
C TYR A 261 1.58 -9.09 -7.45
N MET A 262 2.11 -8.97 -6.25
CA MET A 262 3.50 -9.07 -5.78
C MET A 262 3.79 -10.46 -5.22
N TYR A 263 5.07 -10.88 -5.23
CA TYR A 263 5.55 -11.97 -4.40
C TYR A 263 6.02 -11.47 -3.04
N HIS A 264 6.63 -10.28 -3.00
CA HIS A 264 6.89 -9.45 -1.83
C HIS A 264 6.61 -7.99 -2.19
N GLY A 265 5.61 -7.40 -1.57
CA GLY A 265 5.23 -6.02 -1.83
C GLY A 265 6.15 -5.00 -1.15
N GLY A 266 6.46 -5.22 0.12
CA GLY A 266 7.35 -4.37 0.91
C GLY A 266 6.75 -3.05 1.37
N THR A 267 7.61 -2.04 1.56
CA THR A 267 7.27 -0.77 2.18
C THR A 267 7.62 0.41 1.29
N ASN A 268 6.70 1.35 1.14
CA ASN A 268 6.92 2.64 0.47
C ASN A 268 7.64 3.62 1.41
N PHE A 269 8.93 3.38 1.68
CA PHE A 269 9.73 4.23 2.56
C PHE A 269 9.75 5.69 2.12
N GLY A 270 9.71 6.61 3.08
CA GLY A 270 9.76 8.04 2.82
C GLY A 270 8.47 8.55 2.15
N ARG A 271 8.62 9.28 1.05
CA ARG A 271 7.51 9.89 0.30
C ARG A 271 7.15 9.10 -0.97
N LYS A 272 7.45 7.79 -1.00
CA LYS A 272 7.41 6.99 -2.22
C LYS A 272 6.05 6.37 -2.54
N SER A 273 5.11 6.33 -1.59
CA SER A 273 3.75 5.91 -1.89
C SER A 273 3.09 6.87 -2.88
N GLY A 274 2.45 6.32 -3.90
CA GLY A 274 1.69 7.07 -4.88
C GLY A 274 0.39 7.62 -4.31
N GLY A 275 -0.45 8.12 -5.17
CA GLY A 275 -1.64 8.74 -4.65
C GLY A 275 -2.73 9.07 -5.66
N PRO A 276 -3.67 9.81 -5.09
CA PRO A 276 -3.70 10.23 -3.68
C PRO A 276 -4.04 9.06 -2.75
N TYR A 277 -3.53 9.15 -1.51
CA TYR A 277 -3.92 8.34 -0.36
C TYR A 277 -3.47 6.87 -0.34
N ILE A 278 -2.43 6.46 -1.09
CA ILE A 278 -1.88 5.10 -0.95
C ILE A 278 -1.06 4.99 0.34
N THR A 279 -1.23 3.89 1.07
CA THR A 279 -0.58 3.65 2.35
C THR A 279 0.93 3.47 2.22
N THR A 280 1.64 3.60 3.34
CA THR A 280 3.07 3.31 3.42
C THR A 280 3.36 1.83 3.22
N SER A 281 2.51 0.95 3.75
CA SER A 281 2.58 -0.48 3.46
C SER A 281 2.19 -0.75 2.00
N TYR A 282 2.98 -1.57 1.33
CA TYR A 282 2.67 -2.16 0.04
C TYR A 282 2.61 -3.68 0.14
N ASP A 283 2.12 -4.18 1.25
CA ASP A 283 2.03 -5.61 1.57
C ASP A 283 1.40 -6.45 0.45
N TYR A 284 0.38 -5.93 -0.22
CA TYR A 284 -0.30 -6.50 -1.38
C TYR A 284 -0.95 -7.87 -1.12
N ASP A 285 -1.04 -8.30 0.14
CA ASP A 285 -1.42 -9.66 0.54
C ASP A 285 -0.55 -10.74 -0.13
N ALA A 286 0.71 -10.41 -0.36
CA ALA A 286 1.67 -11.23 -1.10
C ALA A 286 2.06 -12.52 -0.34
N PRO A 287 2.61 -13.54 -1.02
CA PRO A 287 3.13 -14.77 -0.39
C PRO A 287 4.23 -14.54 0.64
N LEU A 288 5.04 -13.49 0.49
CA LEU A 288 5.90 -12.93 1.54
C LEU A 288 5.28 -11.61 2.01
N ASP A 289 5.05 -11.48 3.32
CA ASP A 289 4.45 -10.27 3.90
C ASP A 289 5.37 -9.03 3.78
N GLU A 290 4.87 -7.86 4.18
CA GLU A 290 5.62 -6.59 4.14
C GLU A 290 7.02 -6.70 4.75
N TYR A 291 7.18 -7.55 5.77
CA TYR A 291 8.41 -7.71 6.55
C TYR A 291 9.34 -8.80 6.01
N GLY A 292 8.91 -9.54 4.98
CA GLY A 292 9.64 -10.66 4.37
C GLY A 292 9.36 -12.02 5.02
N ASN A 293 8.35 -12.15 5.89
CA ASN A 293 7.97 -13.45 6.44
C ASN A 293 7.12 -14.24 5.44
N ILE A 294 7.20 -15.55 5.56
CA ILE A 294 6.36 -16.48 4.80
C ILE A 294 4.91 -16.38 5.29
N ARG A 295 3.98 -16.02 4.40
CA ARG A 295 2.55 -15.97 4.68
C ARG A 295 1.90 -17.32 4.37
N GLN A 296 1.60 -18.08 5.41
CA GLN A 296 0.87 -19.34 5.28
C GLN A 296 -0.65 -19.15 5.45
N PRO A 297 -1.49 -19.87 4.67
CA PRO A 297 -1.16 -21.00 3.80
C PRO A 297 -0.75 -20.63 2.38
N LYS A 298 -0.84 -19.33 1.98
CA LYS A 298 -0.65 -18.88 0.61
C LYS A 298 0.67 -19.35 0.01
N TYR A 299 1.78 -19.07 0.66
CA TYR A 299 3.11 -19.47 0.20
C TYR A 299 3.24 -20.99 0.01
N GLY A 300 2.87 -21.78 1.02
CA GLY A 300 3.05 -23.24 0.96
C GLY A 300 2.12 -23.90 -0.03
N HIS A 301 0.88 -23.45 -0.14
CA HIS A 301 -0.10 -23.97 -1.09
C HIS A 301 0.33 -23.71 -2.55
N LEU A 302 0.88 -22.51 -2.83
CA LEU A 302 1.44 -22.19 -4.14
C LEU A 302 2.73 -22.96 -4.41
N LYS A 303 3.61 -23.17 -3.42
CA LYS A 303 4.80 -24.03 -3.55
C LYS A 303 4.44 -25.47 -3.95
N ASP A 304 3.40 -26.04 -3.36
CA ASP A 304 2.91 -27.36 -3.73
C ASP A 304 2.43 -27.38 -5.20
N LEU A 305 1.70 -26.35 -5.64
CA LEU A 305 1.31 -26.20 -7.04
C LEU A 305 2.51 -26.12 -7.97
N HIS A 306 3.52 -25.31 -7.63
CA HIS A 306 4.74 -25.17 -8.44
C HIS A 306 5.49 -26.50 -8.60
N ASN A 307 5.62 -27.27 -7.51
CA ASN A 307 6.27 -28.58 -7.54
C ASN A 307 5.57 -29.54 -8.49
N VAL A 308 4.23 -29.60 -8.47
CA VAL A 308 3.47 -30.46 -9.36
C VAL A 308 3.59 -30.01 -10.81
N LEU A 309 3.46 -28.70 -11.11
CA LEU A 309 3.63 -28.17 -12.46
C LEU A 309 5.03 -28.46 -13.01
N LYS A 310 6.08 -28.26 -12.21
CA LYS A 310 7.48 -28.57 -12.62
C LYS A 310 7.71 -30.04 -12.86
N SER A 311 7.06 -30.93 -12.10
CA SER A 311 7.14 -32.38 -12.36
C SER A 311 6.54 -32.79 -13.72
N MET A 312 5.65 -31.94 -14.26
CA MET A 312 4.98 -32.14 -15.54
C MET A 312 5.59 -31.30 -16.68
N GLU A 313 6.65 -30.49 -16.44
CA GLU A 313 7.16 -29.50 -17.39
C GLU A 313 7.40 -30.11 -18.79
N LYS A 314 8.05 -31.26 -18.87
CA LYS A 314 8.34 -31.92 -20.14
C LYS A 314 7.09 -32.25 -20.96
N ILE A 315 6.07 -32.82 -20.33
CA ILE A 315 4.82 -33.18 -21.02
C ILE A 315 4.00 -31.96 -21.39
N LEU A 316 4.02 -30.91 -20.57
CA LEU A 316 3.31 -29.65 -20.83
C LEU A 316 3.94 -28.88 -22.02
N LEU A 317 5.25 -28.99 -22.22
CA LEU A 317 6.00 -28.26 -23.27
C LEU A 317 6.08 -28.99 -24.59
N HIS A 318 6.04 -30.32 -24.59
CA HIS A 318 6.31 -31.17 -25.78
C HIS A 318 5.18 -32.12 -26.13
N GLY A 319 4.20 -32.32 -25.23
CA GLY A 319 3.06 -33.21 -25.46
C GLY A 319 2.00 -32.60 -26.36
N ASP A 320 1.31 -33.46 -27.10
CA ASP A 320 0.04 -33.10 -27.73
C ASP A 320 -1.03 -32.95 -26.65
N TYR A 321 -1.98 -32.04 -26.87
CA TYR A 321 -3.06 -31.81 -25.90
C TYR A 321 -4.44 -31.94 -26.53
N LYS A 322 -5.41 -32.34 -25.71
CA LYS A 322 -6.83 -32.39 -26.07
C LYS A 322 -7.67 -31.80 -24.96
N ASP A 323 -8.45 -30.78 -25.31
CA ASP A 323 -9.47 -30.22 -24.43
C ASP A 323 -10.82 -30.94 -24.65
N THR A 324 -11.49 -31.31 -23.57
CA THR A 324 -12.80 -31.95 -23.59
C THR A 324 -13.72 -31.26 -22.59
N THR A 325 -14.80 -30.68 -23.08
CA THR A 325 -15.84 -30.08 -22.22
C THR A 325 -16.80 -31.14 -21.75
N MET A 326 -17.05 -31.22 -20.45
CA MET A 326 -17.89 -32.28 -19.81
C MET A 326 -19.32 -31.80 -19.61
N GLY A 327 -20.09 -31.78 -20.71
CA GLY A 327 -21.52 -31.42 -20.68
C GLY A 327 -21.85 -29.91 -20.46
N ASN A 328 -20.89 -29.14 -19.95
CA ASN A 328 -20.99 -27.72 -19.73
C ASN A 328 -19.62 -27.06 -19.86
N THR A 329 -19.56 -25.82 -20.38
CA THR A 329 -18.29 -25.05 -20.56
C THR A 329 -17.57 -24.74 -19.24
N ASN A 330 -18.25 -24.86 -18.10
CA ASN A 330 -17.65 -24.67 -16.78
C ASN A 330 -16.79 -25.85 -16.31
N VAL A 331 -16.90 -27.01 -16.96
CA VAL A 331 -16.12 -28.20 -16.60
C VAL A 331 -15.30 -28.65 -17.81
N MET A 332 -13.98 -28.62 -17.67
CA MET A 332 -13.06 -28.98 -18.75
C MET A 332 -12.00 -29.97 -18.28
N VAL A 333 -11.77 -30.97 -19.10
CA VAL A 333 -10.61 -31.89 -18.97
C VAL A 333 -9.62 -31.54 -20.07
N THR A 334 -8.39 -31.21 -19.69
CA THR A 334 -7.27 -31.09 -20.63
C THR A 334 -6.31 -32.24 -20.41
N LYS A 335 -6.16 -33.10 -21.42
CA LYS A 335 -5.24 -34.24 -21.42
C LYS A 335 -4.04 -33.91 -22.30
N TYR A 336 -2.86 -33.95 -21.71
CA TYR A 336 -1.59 -33.91 -22.40
C TYR A 336 -1.05 -35.33 -22.64
N THR A 337 -0.45 -35.60 -23.78
CA THR A 337 0.11 -36.91 -24.12
C THR A 337 1.50 -36.74 -24.76
N LEU A 338 2.48 -37.46 -24.23
CA LEU A 338 3.84 -37.49 -24.75
C LEU A 338 4.35 -38.93 -24.67
N ASP A 339 4.65 -39.52 -25.79
CA ASP A 339 5.04 -40.95 -25.92
C ASP A 339 3.95 -41.84 -25.23
N ASN A 340 4.34 -42.59 -24.21
CA ASN A 340 3.46 -43.46 -23.46
C ASN A 340 2.93 -42.82 -22.13
N SER A 341 3.22 -41.53 -21.94
CA SER A 341 2.82 -40.79 -20.72
C SER A 341 1.65 -39.90 -21.02
N SER A 342 0.79 -39.72 -20.01
CA SER A 342 -0.31 -38.74 -20.06
C SER A 342 -0.36 -37.95 -18.76
N ALA A 343 -0.77 -36.69 -18.83
CA ALA A 343 -1.04 -35.82 -17.69
C ALA A 343 -2.38 -35.10 -17.91
N CYS A 344 -3.16 -34.92 -16.86
CA CYS A 344 -4.49 -34.34 -16.95
C CYS A 344 -4.70 -33.18 -16.00
N PHE A 345 -5.43 -32.17 -16.47
CA PHE A 345 -6.07 -31.15 -15.64
C PHE A 345 -7.57 -31.33 -15.71
N ILE A 346 -8.26 -31.22 -14.59
CA ILE A 346 -9.73 -31.21 -14.52
C ILE A 346 -10.13 -29.94 -13.81
N SER A 347 -10.74 -28.98 -14.52
CA SER A 347 -11.20 -27.73 -13.94
C SER A 347 -12.70 -27.68 -13.79
N ASN A 348 -13.16 -27.08 -12.68
CA ASN A 348 -14.55 -26.80 -12.37
C ASN A 348 -14.66 -25.29 -12.06
N LYS A 349 -15.31 -24.53 -12.97
CA LYS A 349 -15.57 -23.08 -12.84
C LYS A 349 -16.93 -22.77 -12.19
N PHE A 350 -17.70 -23.75 -11.75
CA PHE A 350 -18.87 -23.51 -10.92
C PHE A 350 -18.41 -23.00 -9.55
N ASP A 351 -19.07 -22.00 -9.01
CA ASP A 351 -18.83 -21.42 -7.70
C ASP A 351 -19.75 -22.01 -6.61
N ASP A 352 -20.78 -22.76 -7.00
CA ASP A 352 -21.84 -23.26 -6.13
C ASP A 352 -21.80 -24.79 -5.90
N LYS A 353 -21.11 -25.56 -6.74
CA LYS A 353 -21.18 -27.03 -6.68
C LYS A 353 -19.93 -27.75 -7.12
N GLU A 354 -19.65 -28.87 -6.45
CA GLU A 354 -18.69 -29.86 -6.93
C GLU A 354 -19.27 -30.70 -8.09
N VAL A 355 -18.37 -31.27 -8.87
CA VAL A 355 -18.75 -32.13 -10.01
C VAL A 355 -18.00 -33.47 -9.98
N ASN A 356 -18.67 -34.52 -10.47
CA ASN A 356 -18.05 -35.81 -10.72
C ASN A 356 -17.65 -35.91 -12.20
N VAL A 357 -16.35 -36.13 -12.46
CA VAL A 357 -15.79 -36.26 -13.81
C VAL A 357 -15.22 -37.65 -13.98
N THR A 358 -15.75 -38.41 -14.96
CA THR A 358 -15.24 -39.73 -15.33
C THR A 358 -14.29 -39.59 -16.50
N LEU A 359 -13.07 -40.07 -16.35
CA LEU A 359 -12.04 -40.07 -17.40
C LEU A 359 -12.17 -41.30 -18.32
N ASP A 360 -11.40 -41.32 -19.41
CA ASP A 360 -11.43 -42.37 -20.43
C ASP A 360 -11.16 -43.79 -19.89
N ASP A 361 -10.44 -43.92 -18.78
CA ASP A 361 -10.14 -45.16 -18.10
C ASP A 361 -11.27 -45.66 -17.15
N GLY A 362 -12.35 -44.91 -17.07
CA GLY A 362 -13.51 -45.17 -16.21
C GLY A 362 -13.36 -44.67 -14.76
N ALA A 363 -12.22 -44.11 -14.39
CA ALA A 363 -12.02 -43.52 -13.06
C ALA A 363 -12.84 -42.23 -12.89
N THR A 364 -13.56 -42.12 -11.77
CA THR A 364 -14.33 -40.91 -11.47
C THR A 364 -13.68 -40.10 -10.39
N HIS A 365 -13.51 -38.79 -10.66
CA HIS A 365 -12.90 -37.81 -9.78
C HIS A 365 -13.93 -36.78 -9.33
N VAL A 366 -13.96 -36.50 -8.04
CA VAL A 366 -14.75 -35.40 -7.45
C VAL A 366 -13.91 -34.14 -7.52
N VAL A 367 -14.39 -33.12 -8.23
CA VAL A 367 -13.72 -31.81 -8.39
C VAL A 367 -14.53 -30.76 -7.64
N PRO A 368 -13.98 -30.18 -6.56
CA PRO A 368 -14.67 -29.13 -5.80
C PRO A 368 -15.07 -27.94 -6.65
N ALA A 369 -16.03 -27.17 -6.19
CA ALA A 369 -16.39 -25.88 -6.79
C ALA A 369 -15.16 -24.98 -6.90
N TRP A 370 -15.06 -24.18 -7.97
CA TRP A 370 -14.00 -23.21 -8.24
C TRP A 370 -12.60 -23.79 -8.02
N SER A 371 -12.31 -24.91 -8.68
CA SER A 371 -11.03 -25.62 -8.48
C SER A 371 -10.50 -26.31 -9.72
N VAL A 372 -9.20 -26.60 -9.69
CA VAL A 372 -8.49 -27.43 -10.67
C VAL A 372 -7.84 -28.59 -9.95
N SER A 373 -8.12 -29.81 -10.40
CA SER A 373 -7.37 -31.03 -10.04
C SER A 373 -6.29 -31.29 -11.07
N ILE A 374 -5.06 -31.54 -10.62
CA ILE A 374 -3.89 -31.88 -11.46
C ILE A 374 -3.50 -33.32 -11.21
N LEU A 375 -3.44 -34.11 -12.29
CA LEU A 375 -3.14 -35.52 -12.30
C LEU A 375 -1.95 -35.79 -13.23
N PRO A 376 -0.71 -35.90 -12.71
CA PRO A 376 0.49 -36.12 -13.51
C PRO A 376 0.50 -37.43 -14.32
N ASP A 377 -0.36 -38.38 -13.95
CA ASP A 377 -0.53 -39.68 -14.58
C ASP A 377 -1.94 -39.90 -15.17
N CYS A 378 -2.79 -38.86 -15.20
CA CYS A 378 -4.23 -38.91 -15.49
C CYS A 378 -5.03 -39.90 -14.63
N LYS A 379 -4.52 -40.35 -13.50
CA LYS A 379 -5.16 -41.32 -12.59
C LYS A 379 -5.28 -40.81 -11.18
N THR A 380 -4.19 -40.25 -10.67
CA THR A 380 -4.09 -39.85 -9.26
C THR A 380 -4.05 -38.32 -9.14
N VAL A 381 -4.98 -37.77 -8.33
CA VAL A 381 -4.98 -36.34 -8.02
C VAL A 381 -3.79 -36.03 -7.11
N ALA A 382 -2.72 -35.44 -7.67
CA ALA A 382 -1.55 -35.01 -6.93
C ALA A 382 -1.80 -33.65 -6.23
N TYR A 383 -2.57 -32.79 -6.87
CA TYR A 383 -2.90 -31.45 -6.36
C TYR A 383 -4.33 -31.04 -6.71
N ASN A 384 -4.97 -30.31 -5.83
CA ASN A 384 -6.23 -29.61 -6.11
C ASN A 384 -6.19 -28.22 -5.47
N SER A 385 -6.51 -27.18 -6.24
CA SER A 385 -6.39 -25.78 -5.82
C SER A 385 -7.29 -25.39 -4.63
N ALA A 386 -8.41 -26.08 -4.39
CA ALA A 386 -9.29 -25.85 -3.26
C ALA A 386 -8.93 -26.66 -2.00
N LYS A 387 -7.92 -27.54 -2.07
CA LYS A 387 -7.54 -28.43 -0.96
C LYS A 387 -6.21 -28.03 -0.35
N ILE A 388 -6.25 -27.06 0.56
CA ILE A 388 -5.06 -26.59 1.29
C ILE A 388 -4.57 -27.70 2.23
N LYS A 389 -3.30 -28.06 2.12
CA LYS A 389 -2.59 -29.00 3.01
C LYS A 389 -1.60 -28.31 3.92
N THR A 390 -1.33 -27.05 3.69
CA THR A 390 -0.35 -26.24 4.42
C THR A 390 -0.98 -25.65 5.68
N GLN A 391 -0.24 -25.67 6.77
CA GLN A 391 -0.67 -25.06 8.03
C GLN A 391 -0.77 -23.53 7.88
N THR A 392 -1.83 -22.95 8.45
CA THR A 392 -1.99 -21.50 8.52
C THR A 392 -1.03 -20.90 9.57
N SER A 393 -0.47 -19.74 9.27
CA SER A 393 0.29 -18.93 10.23
C SER A 393 -0.34 -17.55 10.37
N VAL A 394 -0.18 -16.96 11.54
CA VAL A 394 -0.58 -15.58 11.85
C VAL A 394 0.56 -14.85 12.53
N MET A 395 0.73 -13.57 12.20
CA MET A 395 1.70 -12.72 12.87
C MET A 395 1.18 -12.28 14.25
N VAL A 396 2.01 -12.44 15.26
CA VAL A 396 1.68 -12.06 16.64
C VAL A 396 2.68 -11.00 17.11
N LYS A 397 2.17 -9.84 17.51
CA LYS A 397 2.97 -8.78 18.11
C LYS A 397 3.48 -9.22 19.49
N ARG A 398 4.78 -9.06 19.72
CA ARG A 398 5.42 -9.21 21.04
C ARG A 398 6.02 -7.87 21.44
N PRO A 399 6.04 -7.50 22.73
CA PRO A 399 6.80 -6.34 23.21
C PRO A 399 8.29 -6.52 22.86
N GLY A 400 8.89 -5.46 22.28
CA GLY A 400 10.29 -5.51 21.84
C GLY A 400 11.33 -5.45 22.97
N VAL A 401 10.92 -5.06 24.20
CA VAL A 401 11.80 -4.94 25.35
C VAL A 401 11.05 -5.47 26.58
N GLU A 402 11.61 -6.49 27.23
CA GLU A 402 11.03 -7.12 28.43
C GLU A 402 11.04 -6.23 29.68
N THR A 403 11.65 -5.05 29.64
CA THR A 403 11.96 -4.26 30.83
C THR A 403 11.49 -2.80 30.80
N VAL A 404 10.72 -2.34 29.80
CA VAL A 404 10.22 -0.97 29.83
C VAL A 404 8.90 -0.92 30.57
N THR A 405 8.95 -1.04 31.90
CA THR A 405 7.82 -0.79 32.80
C THR A 405 7.35 0.68 32.78
N ASP A 406 8.19 1.60 32.28
CA ASP A 406 7.94 3.05 32.30
C ASP A 406 7.76 3.69 30.91
N GLY A 407 7.61 2.88 29.83
CA GLY A 407 7.46 3.39 28.47
C GLY A 407 8.71 4.08 27.91
N LEU A 408 8.66 4.52 26.66
CA LEU A 408 9.74 5.30 26.06
C LEU A 408 9.80 6.70 26.66
N ALA A 409 11.03 7.14 27.01
CA ALA A 409 11.23 8.52 27.46
C ALA A 409 11.15 9.48 26.27
N TRP A 410 10.01 10.14 26.14
CA TRP A 410 9.73 11.08 25.08
C TRP A 410 10.21 12.49 25.43
N SER A 411 10.73 13.18 24.45
CA SER A 411 10.88 14.63 24.43
C SER A 411 10.11 15.19 23.22
N TRP A 412 9.67 16.43 23.32
CA TRP A 412 8.87 17.05 22.28
C TRP A 412 9.27 18.50 22.04
N MET A 413 8.94 19.02 20.87
CA MET A 413 8.99 20.46 20.58
C MET A 413 7.89 20.85 19.58
N PRO A 414 7.31 22.05 19.73
CA PRO A 414 6.37 22.54 18.72
C PRO A 414 7.10 22.89 17.43
N GLU A 415 6.45 22.69 16.27
CA GLU A 415 6.91 23.32 15.03
C GLU A 415 6.82 24.84 15.18
N ASN A 416 7.84 25.54 14.69
CA ASN A 416 7.87 26.99 14.74
C ASN A 416 6.98 27.58 13.63
N LEU A 417 5.72 27.81 13.93
CA LEU A 417 4.76 28.40 13.01
C LEU A 417 4.81 29.94 12.99
N HIS A 418 5.54 30.57 13.93
CA HIS A 418 5.60 32.04 14.06
C HIS A 418 5.99 32.76 12.75
N PRO A 419 6.96 32.29 11.97
CA PRO A 419 7.31 32.95 10.71
C PRO A 419 6.18 32.97 9.67
N PHE A 420 5.27 32.00 9.74
CA PHE A 420 4.12 31.91 8.83
C PHE A 420 2.94 32.77 9.28
N MET A 421 3.02 33.31 10.51
CA MET A 421 1.97 34.11 11.17
C MET A 421 2.35 35.59 11.25
N THR A 422 3.49 36.00 10.71
CA THR A 422 4.05 37.35 10.74
C THR A 422 4.54 37.79 9.36
N ASP A 423 5.06 39.03 9.26
CA ASP A 423 5.66 39.53 8.02
C ASP A 423 7.12 39.03 7.76
N GLU A 424 7.62 38.09 8.57
CA GLU A 424 8.94 37.53 8.36
C GLU A 424 9.03 36.82 6.99
N LYS A 425 10.13 37.09 6.28
CA LYS A 425 10.37 36.52 4.96
C LYS A 425 10.77 35.03 5.09
N GLY A 426 10.16 34.18 4.27
CA GLY A 426 10.61 32.80 4.07
C GLY A 426 11.83 32.73 3.12
N ASN A 427 12.29 31.52 2.84
CA ASN A 427 13.41 31.28 1.91
C ASN A 427 13.05 31.68 0.47
N PHE A 428 11.78 31.58 0.13
CA PHE A 428 11.24 31.93 -1.18
C PHE A 428 9.82 32.48 -1.02
N ARG A 429 9.48 33.54 -1.75
CA ARG A 429 8.14 34.14 -1.77
C ARG A 429 7.81 34.72 -3.13
N LYS A 430 6.62 34.41 -3.66
CA LYS A 430 6.01 35.08 -4.81
C LYS A 430 4.59 35.54 -4.45
N ASN A 431 4.22 36.73 -4.98
CA ASN A 431 2.88 37.30 -4.76
C ASN A 431 1.85 36.74 -5.77
N GLU A 432 1.85 35.44 -5.94
CA GLU A 432 0.92 34.68 -6.78
C GLU A 432 0.65 33.32 -6.16
N LEU A 433 -0.45 32.68 -6.55
CA LEU A 433 -0.70 31.28 -6.22
C LEU A 433 0.32 30.41 -6.97
N LEU A 434 1.11 29.67 -6.21
CA LEU A 434 2.11 28.77 -6.75
C LEU A 434 1.57 27.37 -6.84
N GLU A 435 1.83 26.70 -7.94
CA GLU A 435 1.57 25.27 -8.09
C GLU A 435 2.55 24.47 -7.21
N GLN A 436 2.05 23.57 -6.38
CA GLN A 436 2.82 22.98 -5.31
C GLN A 436 3.91 22.03 -5.80
N ILE A 437 3.61 21.19 -6.82
CA ILE A 437 4.58 20.21 -7.33
C ILE A 437 5.77 20.92 -7.97
N ALA A 438 5.50 21.87 -8.85
CA ALA A 438 6.54 22.66 -9.51
C ALA A 438 7.36 23.47 -8.51
N THR A 439 6.73 24.04 -7.48
CA THR A 439 7.40 24.86 -6.47
C THR A 439 8.30 24.04 -5.56
N SER A 440 7.84 22.87 -5.11
CA SER A 440 8.61 21.99 -4.23
C SER A 440 9.57 21.07 -4.98
N GLY A 441 9.42 20.92 -6.30
CA GLY A 441 10.12 19.90 -7.09
C GLY A 441 9.90 18.48 -6.56
N ASP A 442 8.75 18.24 -5.92
CA ASP A 442 8.40 17.02 -5.18
C ASP A 442 9.43 16.65 -4.08
N GLN A 443 10.10 17.66 -3.50
CA GLN A 443 11.02 17.44 -2.36
C GLN A 443 10.33 17.59 -1.01
N SER A 444 9.10 18.09 -0.98
CA SER A 444 8.28 18.28 0.22
C SER A 444 6.81 17.99 -0.06
N ASP A 445 6.11 17.48 0.95
CA ASP A 445 4.65 17.35 0.93
C ASP A 445 3.96 18.70 1.20
N TYR A 446 4.68 19.74 1.65
CA TYR A 446 4.10 20.94 2.23
C TYR A 446 4.43 22.19 1.43
N LEU A 447 3.40 23.03 1.21
CA LEU A 447 3.56 24.38 0.70
C LEU A 447 2.65 25.33 1.47
N TRP A 448 3.25 26.46 1.95
CA TRP A 448 2.52 27.52 2.62
C TRP A 448 2.04 28.58 1.65
N TYR A 449 0.83 29.09 1.90
CA TYR A 449 0.24 30.24 1.22
C TYR A 449 -0.19 31.23 2.27
N ARG A 450 0.15 32.50 2.09
CA ARG A 450 -0.07 33.51 3.10
C ARG A 450 -0.57 34.83 2.52
N THR A 451 -1.49 35.49 3.23
CA THR A 451 -1.91 36.88 2.98
C THR A 451 -2.12 37.62 4.29
N SER A 452 -2.18 38.93 4.22
CA SER A 452 -2.60 39.78 5.34
C SER A 452 -3.56 40.84 4.86
N LEU A 453 -4.49 41.25 5.70
CA LEU A 453 -5.47 42.29 5.41
C LEU A 453 -5.70 43.19 6.64
N GLU A 454 -5.93 44.46 6.37
CA GLU A 454 -6.36 45.43 7.39
C GLU A 454 -7.87 45.37 7.52
N HIS A 455 -8.35 45.30 8.77
CA HIS A 455 -9.77 45.27 9.06
C HIS A 455 -10.15 46.32 10.14
N LYS A 456 -11.35 46.90 10.02
CA LYS A 456 -11.86 47.86 10.98
C LYS A 456 -12.93 47.20 11.85
N GLY A 457 -12.69 47.23 13.16
CA GLY A 457 -13.60 46.63 14.14
C GLY A 457 -13.43 45.10 14.24
N GLU A 458 -14.35 44.43 14.89
CA GLU A 458 -14.41 42.97 14.99
C GLU A 458 -15.59 42.44 14.16
N SER A 459 -15.38 41.44 13.33
CA SER A 459 -16.46 40.84 12.53
C SER A 459 -16.20 39.37 12.26
N ASN A 460 -17.28 38.62 12.08
CA ASN A 460 -17.24 37.22 11.69
C ASN A 460 -17.38 37.12 10.17
N TYR A 461 -16.55 36.28 9.57
CA TYR A 461 -16.53 35.98 8.15
C TYR A 461 -16.53 34.48 7.92
N LYS A 462 -16.70 34.08 6.69
CA LYS A 462 -16.45 32.72 6.23
C LYS A 462 -15.22 32.72 5.35
N LEU A 463 -14.19 31.98 5.77
CA LEU A 463 -13.02 31.73 4.94
C LEU A 463 -13.37 30.65 3.94
N HIS A 464 -13.21 30.95 2.66
CA HIS A 464 -13.45 30.02 1.55
C HIS A 464 -12.16 29.77 0.80
N VAL A 465 -11.78 28.50 0.63
CA VAL A 465 -10.54 28.08 -0.05
C VAL A 465 -10.83 26.92 -1.00
N ASN A 466 -10.38 27.07 -2.26
CA ASN A 466 -10.40 26.00 -3.25
C ASN A 466 -9.01 25.38 -3.36
N THR A 467 -8.93 24.08 -3.34
CA THR A 467 -7.65 23.37 -3.40
C THR A 467 -7.73 22.14 -4.29
N THR A 468 -6.61 21.81 -4.90
CA THR A 468 -6.31 20.55 -5.55
C THR A 468 -5.21 19.79 -4.80
N GLY A 469 -4.80 20.30 -3.62
CA GLY A 469 -3.95 19.60 -2.67
C GLY A 469 -4.77 18.57 -1.90
N HIS A 470 -4.09 17.64 -1.22
CA HIS A 470 -4.80 16.50 -0.63
C HIS A 470 -5.36 16.83 0.75
N GLU A 471 -4.67 17.69 1.49
CA GLU A 471 -5.07 18.16 2.81
C GLU A 471 -4.76 19.66 2.96
N LEU A 472 -5.62 20.35 3.70
CA LEU A 472 -5.52 21.79 3.92
C LEU A 472 -5.67 22.12 5.40
N TYR A 473 -4.73 22.89 5.93
CA TYR A 473 -4.80 23.51 7.26
C TYR A 473 -4.90 25.02 7.11
N ALA A 474 -5.87 25.63 7.77
CA ALA A 474 -6.10 27.07 7.74
C ALA A 474 -5.85 27.71 9.12
N PHE A 475 -5.06 28.77 9.12
CA PHE A 475 -4.75 29.56 10.31
C PHE A 475 -5.16 31.01 10.10
N VAL A 476 -5.75 31.61 11.14
CA VAL A 476 -6.03 33.03 11.20
C VAL A 476 -5.41 33.58 12.48
N ASN A 477 -4.55 34.58 12.32
CA ASN A 477 -3.81 35.20 13.44
C ASN A 477 -3.09 34.18 14.33
N GLY A 478 -2.51 33.14 13.73
CA GLY A 478 -1.76 32.10 14.44
C GLY A 478 -2.61 30.99 15.06
N LYS A 479 -3.93 31.08 14.97
CA LYS A 479 -4.84 30.04 15.47
C LYS A 479 -5.29 29.14 14.33
N LEU A 480 -5.17 27.82 14.48
CA LEU A 480 -5.78 26.84 13.59
C LEU A 480 -7.29 26.99 13.64
N VAL A 481 -7.92 27.33 12.52
CA VAL A 481 -9.38 27.57 12.41
C VAL A 481 -10.07 26.49 11.60
N GLY A 482 -9.34 25.68 10.83
CA GLY A 482 -9.91 24.57 10.08
C GLY A 482 -8.83 23.64 9.53
N ARG A 483 -9.20 22.37 9.41
CA ARG A 483 -8.49 21.32 8.72
C ARG A 483 -9.47 20.56 7.86
N HIS A 484 -9.11 20.27 6.63
CA HIS A 484 -9.95 19.47 5.75
C HIS A 484 -9.08 18.64 4.79
N TYR A 485 -9.56 17.45 4.47
CA TYR A 485 -9.04 16.58 3.42
C TYR A 485 -10.21 15.95 2.68
N ALA A 486 -10.05 15.65 1.40
CA ALA A 486 -11.10 15.00 0.63
C ALA A 486 -11.19 13.51 0.99
N PRO A 487 -12.38 12.97 1.25
CA PRO A 487 -12.57 11.55 1.52
C PRO A 487 -12.37 10.70 0.26
N ASN A 488 -12.22 9.39 0.45
CA ASN A 488 -12.18 8.40 -0.64
C ASN A 488 -11.10 8.67 -1.69
N GLY A 489 -9.92 9.17 -1.29
CA GLY A 489 -8.82 9.44 -2.20
C GLY A 489 -9.06 10.60 -3.18
N GLY A 490 -10.08 11.43 -2.95
CA GLY A 490 -10.29 12.67 -3.69
C GLY A 490 -9.18 13.67 -3.46
N PHE A 491 -8.96 14.60 -4.39
CA PHE A 491 -7.91 15.60 -4.27
C PHE A 491 -8.38 17.01 -4.67
N VAL A 492 -9.61 17.16 -5.12
CA VAL A 492 -10.23 18.46 -5.42
C VAL A 492 -11.34 18.71 -4.42
N PHE A 493 -11.19 19.73 -3.60
CA PHE A 493 -12.23 20.08 -2.62
C PHE A 493 -12.24 21.56 -2.29
N GLN A 494 -13.32 21.98 -1.63
CA GLN A 494 -13.50 23.32 -1.07
C GLN A 494 -13.57 23.23 0.44
N MET A 495 -12.87 24.13 1.11
CA MET A 495 -12.99 24.31 2.55
C MET A 495 -13.68 25.62 2.84
N GLU A 496 -14.72 25.56 3.67
CA GLU A 496 -15.38 26.72 4.24
C GLU A 496 -15.34 26.64 5.78
N THR A 497 -14.82 27.69 6.41
CA THR A 497 -14.73 27.74 7.87
C THR A 497 -15.07 29.13 8.40
N PRO A 498 -15.83 29.26 9.51
CA PRO A 498 -16.08 30.53 10.14
C PRO A 498 -14.79 31.08 10.77
N VAL A 499 -14.53 32.35 10.56
CA VAL A 499 -13.34 33.05 11.08
C VAL A 499 -13.74 34.39 11.68
N LYS A 500 -13.04 34.79 12.74
CA LYS A 500 -13.18 36.10 13.37
C LYS A 500 -11.96 36.95 12.99
N LEU A 501 -12.22 38.14 12.40
CA LEU A 501 -11.17 39.13 12.14
C LEU A 501 -11.26 40.24 13.25
N HIS A 502 -10.09 40.69 13.64
CA HIS A 502 -9.95 41.76 14.67
C HIS A 502 -9.62 43.10 14.00
N SER A 503 -9.81 44.19 14.74
CA SER A 503 -9.38 45.50 14.25
C SER A 503 -7.89 45.57 14.05
N GLY A 504 -7.45 46.11 12.92
CA GLY A 504 -6.06 46.18 12.51
C GLY A 504 -5.66 45.06 11.54
N LYS A 505 -4.38 44.72 11.52
CA LYS A 505 -3.82 43.74 10.60
C LYS A 505 -4.13 42.31 11.03
N ASN A 506 -4.69 41.56 10.12
CA ASN A 506 -4.97 40.13 10.30
C ASN A 506 -4.16 39.30 9.30
N TYR A 507 -3.64 38.16 9.72
CA TYR A 507 -2.88 37.21 8.90
C TYR A 507 -3.70 35.96 8.64
N ILE A 508 -3.76 35.54 7.40
CA ILE A 508 -4.32 34.27 6.96
C ILE A 508 -3.18 33.44 6.39
N SER A 509 -2.95 32.27 6.95
CA SER A 509 -1.94 31.32 6.52
C SER A 509 -2.58 29.97 6.26
N LEU A 510 -2.33 29.43 5.08
CA LEU A 510 -2.87 28.16 4.61
C LEU A 510 -1.72 27.21 4.32
N LEU A 511 -1.76 26.01 4.87
CA LEU A 511 -0.80 24.95 4.55
C LEU A 511 -1.49 23.90 3.70
N SER A 512 -0.99 23.71 2.48
CA SER A 512 -1.37 22.59 1.63
C SER A 512 -0.40 21.44 1.82
N ALA A 513 -0.93 20.23 2.01
CA ALA A 513 -0.15 19.00 2.16
C ALA A 513 -0.57 17.94 1.14
N THR A 514 0.40 17.38 0.42
CA THR A 514 0.18 16.24 -0.48
C THR A 514 0.29 14.91 0.28
N ILE A 515 -0.43 13.89 -0.19
CA ILE A 515 -0.40 12.52 0.35
C ILE A 515 -0.17 11.56 -0.83
N GLY A 516 1.05 11.60 -1.37
CA GLY A 516 1.42 10.95 -2.62
C GLY A 516 0.87 11.68 -3.85
N LEU A 517 1.60 11.62 -4.95
CA LEU A 517 1.17 12.20 -6.22
C LEU A 517 0.48 11.16 -7.08
N LYS A 518 -0.40 11.59 -7.97
CA LYS A 518 -1.17 10.72 -8.86
C LYS A 518 -0.22 9.85 -9.68
N ASN A 519 -0.49 8.54 -9.70
CA ASN A 519 0.39 7.54 -10.30
C ASN A 519 -0.22 6.82 -11.52
N TYR A 520 -1.49 7.04 -11.81
CA TYR A 520 -2.21 6.31 -12.86
C TYR A 520 -3.13 7.19 -13.68
N GLY A 521 -3.38 6.81 -14.94
CA GLY A 521 -4.27 7.46 -15.89
C GLY A 521 -3.53 8.18 -17.01
N ALA A 522 -4.31 8.79 -17.91
CA ALA A 522 -3.80 9.64 -18.97
C ALA A 522 -3.59 11.07 -18.46
N LEU A 523 -2.58 11.76 -18.96
CA LEU A 523 -2.32 13.19 -18.73
C LEU A 523 -2.35 13.61 -17.26
N PHE A 524 -1.87 12.75 -16.35
CA PHE A 524 -1.91 13.04 -14.92
C PHE A 524 -0.93 14.15 -14.50
N GLU A 525 0.05 14.47 -15.32
CA GLU A 525 0.92 15.64 -15.15
C GLU A 525 0.17 16.97 -15.24
N MET A 526 -0.97 16.99 -15.89
CA MET A 526 -1.84 18.17 -15.97
C MET A 526 -2.62 18.46 -14.69
N MET A 527 -2.60 17.52 -13.74
CA MET A 527 -3.27 17.69 -12.45
C MET A 527 -2.40 18.53 -11.51
N PRO A 528 -2.78 19.79 -11.20
CA PRO A 528 -2.04 20.61 -10.28
C PRO A 528 -2.24 20.15 -8.84
N ALA A 529 -1.32 20.51 -7.96
CA ALA A 529 -1.49 20.40 -6.51
C ALA A 529 -1.36 21.76 -5.84
N GLY A 530 -2.03 21.94 -4.71
CA GLY A 530 -1.97 23.16 -3.93
C GLY A 530 -3.27 23.96 -3.94
N ILE A 531 -3.21 25.21 -3.50
CA ILE A 531 -4.34 26.12 -3.43
C ILE A 531 -4.53 26.79 -4.79
N VAL A 532 -5.75 26.68 -5.31
CA VAL A 532 -6.13 27.24 -6.62
C VAL A 532 -7.07 28.44 -6.51
N GLY A 533 -7.61 28.71 -5.31
CA GLY A 533 -8.43 29.89 -5.04
C GLY A 533 -8.65 30.11 -3.54
N GLY A 534 -8.80 31.35 -3.15
CA GLY A 534 -8.95 31.74 -1.72
C GLY A 534 -8.91 33.23 -1.52
N PRO A 535 -8.55 33.72 -0.32
CA PRO A 535 -8.42 35.12 -0.01
C PRO A 535 -7.52 35.86 -0.99
N ALA A 536 -7.87 37.09 -1.33
CA ALA A 536 -7.06 37.95 -2.19
C ALA A 536 -5.65 38.20 -1.63
N GLY A 537 -4.65 38.27 -2.51
CA GLY A 537 -3.28 38.58 -2.13
C GLY A 537 -2.51 37.42 -1.49
N LEU A 538 -2.97 36.16 -1.65
CA LEU A 538 -2.21 35.00 -1.22
C LEU A 538 -0.86 34.94 -1.94
N ALA A 539 0.20 34.79 -1.16
CA ALA A 539 1.56 34.58 -1.63
C ALA A 539 2.03 33.17 -1.26
N GLY A 540 2.55 32.45 -2.24
CA GLY A 540 3.17 31.16 -1.99
C GLY A 540 4.51 31.30 -1.29
N GLU A 541 4.78 30.52 -0.25
CA GLU A 541 6.00 30.52 0.51
C GLU A 541 6.48 29.09 0.78
N TYR A 542 7.71 28.77 0.37
CA TYR A 542 8.37 27.52 0.65
C TYR A 542 9.39 27.69 1.78
N ARG A 543 9.31 26.81 2.76
CA ARG A 543 10.35 26.62 3.79
C ARG A 543 10.65 25.15 3.93
N GLU A 544 11.93 24.83 3.83
CA GLU A 544 12.40 23.52 4.26
C GLU A 544 12.36 23.45 5.79
N THR A 545 11.47 22.63 6.32
CA THR A 545 11.48 22.22 7.73
C THR A 545 12.35 20.98 7.84
N HIS A 546 13.65 21.20 8.12
CA HIS A 546 14.61 20.10 8.08
C HIS A 546 14.77 19.34 9.39
N LEU A 547 15.09 18.05 9.24
CA LEU A 547 15.64 17.11 10.22
C LEU A 547 16.87 17.67 11.02
N ASP A 548 17.54 18.72 10.55
CA ASP A 548 18.61 19.37 11.30
C ASP A 548 18.15 19.95 12.64
N LYS A 549 16.87 20.30 12.79
CA LYS A 549 16.29 20.67 14.09
C LYS A 549 16.30 19.51 15.09
N ALA A 550 16.31 18.27 14.66
CA ALA A 550 16.40 17.10 15.55
C ALA A 550 17.75 17.06 16.30
N LYS A 551 18.78 17.73 15.77
CA LYS A 551 20.13 17.81 16.38
C LYS A 551 20.23 18.93 17.41
N ASP A 552 19.38 19.97 17.36
CA ASP A 552 19.40 21.06 18.34
C ASP A 552 18.76 20.63 19.66
N ARG A 553 19.59 20.28 20.62
CA ARG A 553 19.16 19.81 21.96
C ARG A 553 18.47 20.87 22.81
N SER A 554 18.65 22.16 22.52
CA SER A 554 18.17 23.27 23.34
C SER A 554 16.65 23.49 23.27
N GLN A 555 15.98 23.00 22.22
CA GLN A 555 14.55 23.22 21.97
C GLN A 555 13.66 22.05 22.43
N TRP A 556 14.24 20.88 22.74
CA TRP A 556 13.51 19.70 23.18
C TRP A 556 13.11 19.80 24.65
N ARG A 557 11.83 19.59 24.91
CA ARG A 557 11.21 19.61 26.24
C ARG A 557 10.96 18.19 26.71
N GLY A 558 11.38 17.87 27.92
CA GLY A 558 11.00 16.63 28.61
C GLY A 558 9.70 16.82 29.43
N GLY A 559 9.21 15.76 30.03
CA GLY A 559 8.04 15.75 30.87
C GLY A 559 6.75 15.40 30.12
N THR A 560 5.60 15.94 30.55
CA THR A 560 4.29 15.62 29.96
C THR A 560 4.24 15.95 28.48
N ILE A 561 3.94 14.93 27.68
CA ILE A 561 3.80 15.05 26.22
C ILE A 561 2.49 15.76 25.91
N PRO A 562 2.47 16.80 25.05
CA PRO A 562 1.23 17.42 24.63
C PRO A 562 0.48 16.48 23.69
N VAL A 563 -0.71 16.10 24.10
CA VAL A 563 -1.68 15.36 23.29
C VAL A 563 -2.57 16.39 22.58
N HIS A 564 -3.19 16.07 21.45
CA HIS A 564 -4.03 16.98 20.62
C HIS A 564 -3.32 18.22 20.07
N ARG A 565 -2.00 18.28 20.13
CA ARG A 565 -1.25 19.41 19.58
C ARG A 565 -0.82 19.11 18.16
N PRO A 566 -1.37 19.76 17.14
CA PRO A 566 -0.89 19.65 15.77
C PRO A 566 0.50 20.27 15.61
N PHE A 567 1.21 19.87 14.56
CA PHE A 567 2.55 20.36 14.21
C PHE A 567 3.53 20.25 15.37
N THR A 568 3.68 19.03 15.87
CA THR A 568 4.56 18.71 17.01
C THR A 568 5.58 17.64 16.62
N TRP A 569 6.82 17.90 16.99
CA TRP A 569 7.90 16.94 16.88
C TRP A 569 8.02 16.14 18.18
N TYR A 570 8.14 14.83 18.06
CA TYR A 570 8.44 13.93 19.19
C TYR A 570 9.73 13.19 18.93
N LYS A 571 10.50 12.92 19.96
CA LYS A 571 11.74 12.16 19.91
C LYS A 571 11.81 11.21 21.10
N ALA A 572 12.15 9.95 20.84
CA ALA A 572 12.45 8.97 21.87
C ALA A 572 13.75 8.24 21.54
N THR A 573 14.43 7.77 22.58
CA THR A 573 15.57 6.88 22.47
C THR A 573 15.17 5.51 23.00
N PHE A 574 15.57 4.45 22.29
CA PHE A 574 15.25 3.07 22.63
C PHE A 574 16.39 2.12 22.28
N GLU A 575 16.40 0.95 22.88
CA GLU A 575 17.30 -0.14 22.50
C GLU A 575 16.66 -1.00 21.42
N ALA A 576 17.46 -1.49 20.47
CA ALA A 576 16.96 -2.39 19.45
C ALA A 576 16.44 -3.69 20.09
N PRO A 577 15.22 -4.16 19.72
CA PRO A 577 14.76 -5.47 20.16
C PRO A 577 15.74 -6.56 19.76
N THR A 578 16.02 -7.50 20.66
CA THR A 578 16.87 -8.67 20.38
C THR A 578 16.22 -9.62 19.40
N GLY A 579 17.00 -10.55 18.82
CA GLY A 579 16.50 -11.54 17.86
C GLY A 579 16.55 -11.05 16.41
N GLU A 580 16.07 -11.90 15.51
CA GLU A 580 16.08 -11.67 14.05
C GLU A 580 14.68 -11.36 13.50
N GLU A 581 13.65 -11.48 14.33
CA GLU A 581 12.26 -11.23 13.94
C GLU A 581 12.09 -9.78 13.46
N PRO A 582 11.15 -9.53 12.55
CA PRO A 582 10.83 -8.17 12.09
C PRO A 582 10.45 -7.24 13.24
N VAL A 583 10.85 -5.98 13.11
CA VAL A 583 10.53 -4.93 14.07
C VAL A 583 9.53 -3.96 13.44
N VAL A 584 8.54 -3.54 14.23
CA VAL A 584 7.55 -2.55 13.82
C VAL A 584 7.43 -1.43 14.85
N ALA A 585 7.16 -0.22 14.37
CA ALA A 585 6.68 0.87 15.21
C ALA A 585 5.14 0.79 15.26
N ASP A 586 4.57 0.62 16.46
CA ASP A 586 3.13 0.69 16.68
C ASP A 586 2.76 2.16 16.98
N LEU A 587 2.12 2.82 16.03
CA LEU A 587 1.80 4.25 16.10
C LEU A 587 0.33 4.52 16.47
N LEU A 588 -0.35 3.54 17.06
CA LEU A 588 -1.71 3.73 17.56
C LEU A 588 -1.77 4.88 18.56
N GLY A 589 -2.79 5.74 18.45
CA GLY A 589 -2.96 6.94 19.28
C GLY A 589 -2.38 8.22 18.65
N LEU A 590 -1.54 8.11 17.61
CA LEU A 590 -1.10 9.26 16.83
C LEU A 590 -2.15 9.63 15.75
N GLY A 591 -2.12 10.87 15.31
CA GLY A 591 -3.00 11.38 14.26
C GLY A 591 -2.48 11.04 12.87
N LYS A 592 -1.69 11.94 12.29
CA LYS A 592 -1.09 11.83 10.97
C LYS A 592 0.28 12.51 10.96
N GLY A 593 1.24 11.94 10.25
CA GLY A 593 2.55 12.54 10.15
C GLY A 593 3.58 11.69 9.43
N VAL A 594 4.84 11.87 9.79
CA VAL A 594 5.99 11.16 9.23
C VAL A 594 6.89 10.66 10.35
N VAL A 595 7.47 9.47 10.19
CA VAL A 595 8.31 8.82 11.21
C VAL A 595 9.69 8.46 10.65
N TRP A 596 10.72 8.65 11.48
CA TRP A 596 12.12 8.30 11.19
C TRP A 596 12.72 7.46 12.32
N VAL A 597 13.58 6.52 11.94
CA VAL A 597 14.42 5.76 12.87
C VAL A 597 15.87 5.90 12.42
N ASN A 598 16.74 6.41 13.33
CA ASN A 598 18.15 6.69 13.05
C ASN A 598 18.38 7.50 11.75
N GLY A 599 17.48 8.42 11.43
CA GLY A 599 17.53 9.23 10.22
C GLY A 599 16.92 8.59 8.97
N ASN A 600 16.56 7.31 9.03
CA ASN A 600 15.86 6.62 7.93
C ASN A 600 14.37 6.91 8.01
N ASN A 601 13.80 7.44 6.93
CA ASN A 601 12.39 7.78 6.84
C ASN A 601 11.56 6.52 6.55
N LEU A 602 10.73 6.09 7.53
CA LEU A 602 9.88 4.92 7.39
C LEU A 602 8.65 5.19 6.51
N GLY A 603 8.24 6.44 6.40
CA GLY A 603 7.08 6.82 5.60
C GLY A 603 6.08 7.69 6.34
N ARG A 604 4.98 8.00 5.64
CA ARG A 604 3.81 8.68 6.21
C ARG A 604 3.04 7.73 7.11
N TYR A 605 2.54 8.22 8.25
CA TYR A 605 1.62 7.47 9.10
C TYR A 605 0.29 8.21 9.25
N TRP A 606 -0.79 7.45 9.38
CA TRP A 606 -2.13 7.99 9.61
C TRP A 606 -3.02 6.97 10.35
N PRO A 607 -2.66 6.53 11.56
CA PRO A 607 -3.44 5.53 12.29
C PRO A 607 -4.84 6.02 12.70
N SER A 608 -5.06 7.33 12.80
CA SER A 608 -6.38 7.89 13.04
C SER A 608 -7.32 7.82 11.82
N TYR A 609 -6.81 7.47 10.63
CA TYR A 609 -7.66 7.23 9.47
C TYR A 609 -8.05 5.76 9.39
N VAL A 610 -9.28 5.51 9.74
CA VAL A 610 -9.81 4.17 9.91
C VAL A 610 -10.47 3.70 8.63
N ALA A 611 -10.29 2.42 8.36
CA ALA A 611 -10.91 1.76 7.22
C ALA A 611 -12.44 1.78 7.31
N ALA A 612 -13.10 2.02 6.18
CA ALA A 612 -14.54 2.08 6.09
C ALA A 612 -15.20 0.78 6.59
N ASP A 613 -16.36 0.90 7.20
CA ASP A 613 -17.23 -0.23 7.49
C ASP A 613 -17.90 -0.71 6.20
N MET A 614 -17.36 -1.77 5.63
CA MET A 614 -17.90 -2.44 4.45
C MET A 614 -18.81 -3.60 4.89
N ASP A 615 -19.94 -3.29 5.54
CA ASP A 615 -20.87 -4.26 6.13
C ASP A 615 -20.20 -5.23 7.13
N GLY A 616 -19.30 -4.69 7.95
CA GLY A 616 -18.56 -5.43 8.97
C GLY A 616 -17.48 -6.36 8.41
N CYS A 617 -16.89 -6.02 7.29
CA CYS A 617 -16.01 -6.83 6.45
C CYS A 617 -16.71 -8.03 5.80
N ARG A 618 -16.68 -8.08 4.50
CA ARG A 618 -17.29 -9.17 3.73
C ARG A 618 -16.55 -10.48 3.98
N ARG A 619 -17.29 -11.54 4.26
CA ARG A 619 -16.74 -12.87 4.49
C ARG A 619 -15.90 -13.34 3.30
N CYS A 620 -14.82 -14.02 3.60
CA CYS A 620 -14.00 -14.67 2.60
C CYS A 620 -14.64 -15.98 2.13
N ASP A 621 -14.93 -16.07 0.84
CA ASP A 621 -15.24 -17.30 0.13
C ASP A 621 -14.28 -17.36 -1.07
N TYR A 622 -13.48 -18.44 -1.17
CA TYR A 622 -12.56 -18.61 -2.29
C TYR A 622 -13.28 -18.81 -3.62
N ARG A 623 -14.54 -19.24 -3.58
CA ARG A 623 -15.33 -19.61 -4.77
C ARG A 623 -15.84 -18.37 -5.51
N GLY A 624 -15.82 -18.46 -6.83
CA GLY A 624 -16.22 -17.36 -7.71
C GLY A 624 -15.15 -16.27 -7.87
N THR A 625 -15.37 -15.39 -8.81
CA THR A 625 -14.40 -14.36 -9.19
C THR A 625 -14.06 -13.40 -8.05
N PHE A 626 -12.77 -13.19 -7.80
CA PHE A 626 -12.26 -12.14 -6.91
C PHE A 626 -12.21 -10.80 -7.67
N MET A 627 -12.65 -9.72 -7.02
CA MET A 627 -12.56 -8.36 -7.52
C MET A 627 -12.03 -7.43 -6.42
N ALA A 628 -11.21 -6.45 -6.81
CA ALA A 628 -10.68 -5.44 -5.87
C ALA A 628 -11.66 -4.28 -5.63
N ASP A 629 -12.68 -4.12 -6.46
CA ASP A 629 -13.67 -3.04 -6.40
C ASP A 629 -15.07 -3.52 -6.80
N GLY A 630 -16.07 -2.67 -6.57
CA GLY A 630 -17.45 -2.91 -6.98
C GLY A 630 -18.20 -3.95 -6.15
N ASP A 631 -19.34 -4.39 -6.67
CA ASP A 631 -20.26 -5.31 -5.97
C ASP A 631 -19.70 -6.73 -5.81
N GLY A 632 -18.70 -7.10 -6.60
CA GLY A 632 -18.00 -8.40 -6.51
C GLY A 632 -16.88 -8.45 -5.49
N GLN A 633 -16.60 -7.35 -4.80
CA GLN A 633 -15.57 -7.28 -3.77
C GLN A 633 -15.89 -8.21 -2.61
N LYS A 634 -14.93 -9.05 -2.22
CA LYS A 634 -15.05 -10.02 -1.13
C LYS A 634 -13.73 -10.16 -0.37
N CYS A 635 -13.76 -10.88 0.75
CA CYS A 635 -12.56 -11.14 1.54
C CYS A 635 -11.88 -9.86 2.04
N LEU A 636 -12.63 -8.98 2.68
CA LEU A 636 -12.10 -7.78 3.32
C LEU A 636 -11.87 -8.03 4.81
N THR A 637 -10.76 -7.50 5.34
CA THR A 637 -10.41 -7.56 6.77
C THR A 637 -10.01 -6.16 7.27
N GLY A 638 -9.95 -5.97 8.60
CA GLY A 638 -9.53 -4.68 9.17
C GLY A 638 -10.56 -3.54 9.04
N CYS A 639 -11.84 -3.82 8.75
CA CYS A 639 -12.90 -2.81 8.76
C CYS A 639 -13.07 -2.22 10.17
N ASN A 640 -13.23 -0.90 10.25
CA ASN A 640 -13.27 -0.15 11.50
C ASN A 640 -11.96 -0.22 12.32
N GLU A 641 -10.86 -0.61 11.69
CA GLU A 641 -9.52 -0.55 12.28
C GLU A 641 -8.68 0.52 11.55
N PRO A 642 -7.57 1.01 12.12
CA PRO A 642 -6.65 1.89 11.40
C PRO A 642 -6.26 1.28 10.06
N SER A 643 -6.34 2.08 8.99
CA SER A 643 -5.90 1.62 7.66
C SER A 643 -4.46 1.09 7.69
N GLN A 644 -3.59 1.71 8.48
CA GLN A 644 -2.28 1.16 8.81
C GLN A 644 -1.90 1.60 10.24
N ARG A 645 -1.59 0.63 11.09
CA ARG A 645 -1.18 0.81 12.48
C ARG A 645 0.30 0.57 12.68
N PHE A 646 0.83 -0.50 12.08
CA PHE A 646 2.21 -0.94 12.22
C PHE A 646 3.06 -0.46 11.06
N TYR A 647 4.26 0.05 11.36
CA TYR A 647 5.19 0.60 10.39
C TYR A 647 6.52 -0.15 10.46
N HIS A 648 6.94 -0.71 9.34
CA HIS A 648 8.13 -1.54 9.25
C HIS A 648 9.39 -0.76 9.63
N VAL A 649 10.16 -1.32 10.56
CA VAL A 649 11.49 -0.85 10.94
C VAL A 649 12.51 -1.91 10.53
N PRO A 650 13.10 -1.85 9.33
CA PRO A 650 14.10 -2.82 8.91
C PRO A 650 15.23 -2.96 9.94
N ARG A 651 15.68 -4.19 10.18
CA ARG A 651 16.77 -4.45 11.12
C ARG A 651 18.05 -3.68 10.76
N SER A 652 18.30 -3.45 9.47
CA SER A 652 19.42 -2.64 8.99
C SER A 652 19.35 -1.16 9.37
N PHE A 653 18.16 -0.66 9.76
CA PHE A 653 18.03 0.70 10.29
C PHE A 653 18.35 0.79 11.79
N LEU A 654 18.47 -0.35 12.47
CA LEU A 654 18.70 -0.44 13.90
C LEU A 654 20.18 -0.72 14.21
N LYS A 655 20.63 -0.19 15.33
CA LYS A 655 21.95 -0.40 15.91
C LYS A 655 21.79 -1.35 17.09
N ALA A 656 22.31 -2.57 16.98
CA ALA A 656 22.29 -3.54 18.06
C ALA A 656 23.25 -3.13 19.18
N GLY A 657 22.78 -3.13 20.43
CA GLY A 657 23.59 -2.78 21.60
C GLY A 657 23.95 -1.30 21.74
N GLU A 658 23.37 -0.44 20.92
CA GLU A 658 23.52 1.01 21.00
C GLU A 658 22.15 1.69 21.06
N PRO A 659 22.06 2.91 21.62
CA PRO A 659 20.83 3.68 21.60
C PRO A 659 20.38 4.02 20.19
N ASN A 660 19.12 3.72 19.88
CA ASN A 660 18.44 4.10 18.63
C ASN A 660 17.55 5.31 18.89
N THR A 661 17.38 6.15 17.88
CA THR A 661 16.53 7.35 17.98
C THR A 661 15.37 7.25 17.03
N MET A 662 14.15 7.38 17.55
CA MET A 662 12.94 7.58 16.78
C MET A 662 12.52 9.05 16.83
N VAL A 663 12.18 9.61 15.69
CA VAL A 663 11.65 10.97 15.55
C VAL A 663 10.33 10.90 14.80
N LEU A 664 9.33 11.61 15.31
CA LEU A 664 8.00 11.73 14.73
C LEU A 664 7.70 13.20 14.45
N PHE A 665 7.11 13.49 13.31
CA PHE A 665 6.45 14.77 13.06
C PHE A 665 4.95 14.53 13.00
N GLU A 666 4.23 14.99 14.03
CA GLU A 666 2.78 14.87 14.15
C GLU A 666 2.10 16.10 13.58
N GLU A 667 1.39 15.95 12.49
CA GLU A 667 0.69 17.02 11.79
C GLU A 667 -0.64 17.37 12.42
N ALA A 668 -1.38 16.35 12.84
CA ALA A 668 -2.79 16.47 13.19
C ALA A 668 -3.03 16.66 14.68
N GLY A 669 -2.11 16.22 15.50
CA GLY A 669 -2.32 15.99 16.93
C GLY A 669 -2.94 14.61 17.16
N GLY A 670 -2.31 13.82 18.04
CA GLY A 670 -2.84 12.53 18.45
C GLY A 670 -4.10 12.68 19.29
N ASP A 671 -4.81 11.59 19.47
CA ASP A 671 -5.96 11.52 20.38
C ASP A 671 -5.48 11.03 21.77
N ASP A 672 -5.89 11.72 22.83
CA ASP A 672 -5.56 11.40 24.22
C ASP A 672 -6.00 10.01 24.66
N GLU A 673 -6.98 9.46 23.96
CA GLU A 673 -7.69 8.32 24.51
C GLU A 673 -7.31 6.97 23.87
N GLY A 674 -6.40 6.93 22.87
CA GLY A 674 -6.21 5.69 22.10
C GLY A 674 -7.53 5.17 21.52
N GLU A 675 -8.56 5.99 21.61
CA GLU A 675 -9.86 5.72 21.03
C GLU A 675 -9.81 6.09 19.56
N LEU A 676 -9.79 5.06 18.75
CA LEU A 676 -10.09 5.17 17.33
C LEU A 676 -11.39 5.98 17.17
N PRO A 677 -11.46 6.95 16.22
CA PRO A 677 -12.66 7.78 15.98
C PRO A 677 -13.97 7.00 15.81
N HIS A 678 -13.90 5.69 15.65
CA HIS A 678 -15.04 4.79 15.45
C HIS A 678 -15.56 4.10 16.70
N ARG A 679 -14.90 4.22 17.84
CA ARG A 679 -15.55 3.85 19.09
C ARG A 679 -16.51 4.93 19.60
N ARG A 680 -16.62 6.05 18.91
CA ARG A 680 -17.78 6.92 19.04
C ARG A 680 -18.98 6.21 18.39
N CYS A 681 -19.69 5.42 19.16
CA CYS A 681 -21.06 5.09 18.81
C CYS A 681 -21.74 6.39 18.42
N ARG A 682 -22.45 6.45 17.30
CA ARG A 682 -23.20 7.64 16.90
C ARG A 682 -24.05 8.07 18.12
N GLY A 683 -23.58 9.08 18.88
CA GLY A 683 -24.20 9.53 20.12
C GLY A 683 -23.73 8.87 21.41
N GLY A 684 -22.66 8.05 21.46
CA GLY A 684 -22.20 7.40 22.69
C GLY A 684 -20.74 7.67 23.04
N VAL A 685 -20.39 7.47 24.32
CA VAL A 685 -19.03 7.56 24.88
C VAL A 685 -18.72 6.32 25.71
N ARG A 686 -17.44 5.95 25.80
CA ARG A 686 -16.99 4.76 26.53
C ARG A 686 -15.70 5.05 27.30
N GLY A 687 -15.57 4.47 28.49
CA GLY A 687 -14.34 4.46 29.28
C GLY A 687 -14.08 3.08 29.88
N ALA A 688 -12.83 2.77 30.20
CA ALA A 688 -12.45 1.55 30.89
C ALA A 688 -11.29 1.83 31.87
N ALA A 689 -11.30 1.14 33.04
CA ALA A 689 -10.26 1.26 34.04
C ALA A 689 -10.10 -0.01 34.88
N GLU A 690 -8.91 -0.22 35.43
CA GLU A 690 -8.65 -1.24 36.46
C GLU A 690 -9.08 -0.77 37.85
N VAL A 691 -9.13 -1.68 38.81
CA VAL A 691 -9.48 -1.35 40.19
C VAL A 691 -8.49 -0.33 40.76
N GLY A 692 -9.02 0.78 41.30
CA GLY A 692 -8.23 1.88 41.83
C GLY A 692 -8.09 3.06 40.88
N ASP A 693 -8.32 2.87 39.56
CA ASP A 693 -8.26 3.91 38.56
C ASP A 693 -9.63 4.60 38.35
N GLU A 694 -9.64 5.66 37.56
CA GLU A 694 -10.82 6.43 37.24
C GLU A 694 -11.30 6.21 35.82
N VAL A 695 -12.60 6.02 35.62
CA VAL A 695 -13.26 6.02 34.33
C VAL A 695 -13.86 7.40 34.08
N ALA A 696 -13.36 8.08 33.05
CA ALA A 696 -13.91 9.37 32.62
C ALA A 696 -14.78 9.15 31.35
N LEU A 697 -15.95 9.81 31.34
CA LEU A 697 -16.86 9.88 30.20
C LEU A 697 -17.12 11.33 29.84
N ALA A 698 -17.04 11.71 28.58
CA ALA A 698 -17.28 13.06 28.11
C ALA A 698 -18.00 13.09 26.76
N CYS A 699 -19.08 13.82 26.66
CA CYS A 699 -19.80 14.06 25.41
C CYS A 699 -19.15 15.20 24.62
N SER A 700 -19.17 15.14 23.31
CA SER A 700 -18.65 16.20 22.45
C SER A 700 -19.70 17.27 22.15
N HIS A 701 -19.23 18.49 21.86
CA HIS A 701 -20.05 19.61 21.36
C HIS A 701 -21.17 20.07 22.27
N GLY A 702 -20.95 20.15 23.61
CA GLY A 702 -21.93 20.66 24.55
C GLY A 702 -23.15 19.76 24.76
N ARG A 703 -23.09 18.49 24.34
CA ARG A 703 -24.11 17.49 24.62
C ARG A 703 -23.93 16.91 26.04
N THR A 704 -25.00 16.47 26.64
CA THR A 704 -24.97 15.81 27.95
C THR A 704 -25.20 14.31 27.80
N ILE A 705 -24.65 13.53 28.73
CA ILE A 705 -24.89 12.09 28.83
C ILE A 705 -26.35 11.86 29.13
N SER A 706 -27.07 11.20 28.22
CA SER A 706 -28.52 10.95 28.36
C SER A 706 -28.81 9.60 29.05
N SER A 707 -27.93 8.62 28.92
CA SER A 707 -28.04 7.32 29.58
C SER A 707 -26.68 6.67 29.76
N VAL A 708 -26.54 5.78 30.74
CA VAL A 708 -25.44 4.82 30.83
C VAL A 708 -26.00 3.48 30.45
N ASP A 709 -25.47 2.91 29.32
CA ASP A 709 -26.06 1.79 28.64
C ASP A 709 -25.48 0.45 29.10
N VAL A 710 -24.20 0.42 29.46
CA VAL A 710 -23.47 -0.78 29.90
C VAL A 710 -22.43 -0.41 30.96
N ALA A 711 -22.32 -1.23 32.00
CA ALA A 711 -21.19 -1.27 32.91
C ALA A 711 -20.83 -2.73 33.17
N SER A 712 -19.71 -3.20 32.66
CA SER A 712 -19.32 -4.60 32.67
C SER A 712 -17.89 -4.79 33.15
N LEU A 713 -17.66 -5.83 33.95
CA LEU A 713 -16.34 -6.28 34.38
C LEU A 713 -15.84 -7.38 33.45
N GLY A 714 -14.57 -7.29 33.02
CA GLY A 714 -13.94 -8.28 32.16
C GLY A 714 -13.92 -7.92 30.70
N VAL A 715 -13.61 -8.92 29.85
CA VAL A 715 -13.51 -8.75 28.40
C VAL A 715 -14.91 -8.55 27.81
N THR A 716 -15.19 -7.36 27.33
CA THR A 716 -16.41 -7.05 26.59
C THR A 716 -16.26 -7.34 25.11
N ARG A 717 -17.26 -8.00 24.51
CA ARG A 717 -17.34 -8.28 23.06
C ARG A 717 -18.60 -7.65 22.48
N GLY A 718 -18.54 -7.13 21.26
CA GLY A 718 -19.70 -6.58 20.55
C GLY A 718 -19.46 -5.20 19.94
N LYS A 719 -20.43 -4.72 19.16
CA LYS A 719 -20.47 -3.39 18.53
C LYS A 719 -21.30 -2.42 19.35
N CYS A 720 -21.11 -1.11 19.15
CA CYS A 720 -21.92 -0.04 19.72
C CYS A 720 -23.43 -0.30 19.59
N GLY A 721 -24.16 -0.27 20.72
CA GLY A 721 -25.59 -0.56 20.78
C GLY A 721 -25.97 -2.04 20.92
N ALA A 722 -25.01 -2.97 20.80
CA ALA A 722 -25.21 -4.42 20.95
C ALA A 722 -24.04 -5.07 21.71
N TYR A 723 -23.58 -4.44 22.79
CA TYR A 723 -22.51 -4.99 23.62
C TYR A 723 -23.03 -6.17 24.46
N GLN A 724 -22.35 -7.30 24.38
CA GLN A 724 -22.45 -8.38 25.37
C GLN A 724 -21.20 -8.31 26.25
N GLY A 725 -21.36 -7.80 27.46
CA GLY A 725 -20.33 -7.86 28.49
C GLY A 725 -20.23 -9.27 29.04
N GLY A 726 -19.01 -9.68 29.40
CA GLY A 726 -18.81 -10.97 30.05
C GLY A 726 -19.52 -11.04 31.41
N CYS A 727 -19.69 -9.91 32.08
CA CYS A 727 -20.21 -9.86 33.45
C CYS A 727 -20.72 -8.45 33.81
N GLU A 728 -22.03 -8.26 33.84
CA GLU A 728 -22.63 -6.97 34.08
C GLU A 728 -22.55 -6.60 35.57
N SER A 729 -22.06 -5.39 35.88
CA SER A 729 -22.00 -4.84 37.23
C SER A 729 -23.15 -3.85 37.47
N LYS A 730 -24.18 -4.27 38.19
CA LYS A 730 -25.30 -3.40 38.57
C LYS A 730 -24.87 -2.26 39.48
N ALA A 731 -23.88 -2.48 40.34
CA ALA A 731 -23.34 -1.48 41.24
C ALA A 731 -22.62 -0.37 40.48
N ALA A 732 -21.76 -0.75 39.49
CA ALA A 732 -21.10 0.22 38.60
C ALA A 732 -22.11 0.97 37.73
N LEU A 733 -23.09 0.28 37.14
CA LEU A 733 -24.14 0.90 36.32
C LEU A 733 -24.90 1.96 37.09
N ALA A 734 -25.29 1.67 38.35
CA ALA A 734 -25.99 2.62 39.22
C ALA A 734 -25.11 3.82 39.58
N ALA A 735 -23.84 3.58 39.91
CA ALA A 735 -22.90 4.65 40.26
C ALA A 735 -22.63 5.61 39.08
N PHE A 736 -22.38 5.07 37.88
CA PHE A 736 -22.18 5.87 36.68
C PHE A 736 -23.45 6.59 36.24
N THR A 737 -24.63 5.97 36.34
CA THR A 737 -25.91 6.62 36.07
C THR A 737 -26.12 7.84 36.97
N ALA A 738 -25.90 7.68 38.26
CA ALA A 738 -26.04 8.78 39.23
C ALA A 738 -24.99 9.89 39.04
N ALA A 739 -23.76 9.54 38.68
CA ALA A 739 -22.68 10.51 38.54
C ALA A 739 -22.70 11.26 37.22
N CYS A 740 -23.16 10.63 36.12
CA CYS A 740 -22.93 11.06 34.76
C CYS A 740 -24.14 11.59 34.01
N VAL A 741 -25.34 11.03 34.23
CA VAL A 741 -26.54 11.42 33.46
C VAL A 741 -26.87 12.88 33.69
N GLY A 742 -27.11 13.63 32.60
CA GLY A 742 -27.38 15.08 32.62
C GLY A 742 -26.12 15.95 32.62
N LYS A 743 -24.92 15.41 32.63
CA LYS A 743 -23.66 16.17 32.59
C LYS A 743 -22.94 16.02 31.24
N GLU A 744 -22.17 17.05 30.86
CA GLU A 744 -21.30 16.99 29.67
C GLU A 744 -20.15 16.01 29.86
N SER A 745 -19.65 15.89 31.10
CA SER A 745 -18.59 14.92 31.45
C SER A 745 -18.73 14.48 32.90
N CYS A 746 -18.19 13.30 33.19
CA CYS A 746 -18.13 12.74 34.54
C CYS A 746 -16.91 11.86 34.70
N THR A 747 -16.46 11.72 35.96
CA THR A 747 -15.38 10.77 36.32
C THR A 747 -15.86 9.98 37.56
N VAL A 748 -15.69 8.65 37.48
CA VAL A 748 -16.05 7.74 38.57
C VAL A 748 -14.90 6.78 38.83
N ARG A 749 -14.47 6.65 40.06
CA ARG A 749 -13.40 5.74 40.43
C ARG A 749 -13.90 4.31 40.49
N HIS A 750 -13.17 3.39 39.83
CA HIS A 750 -13.43 1.96 39.91
C HIS A 750 -13.02 1.42 41.27
N THR A 751 -13.97 0.99 42.07
CA THR A 751 -13.75 0.40 43.39
C THR A 751 -14.08 -1.08 43.42
N GLU A 752 -13.56 -1.80 44.42
CA GLU A 752 -13.85 -3.24 44.58
C GLU A 752 -15.33 -3.51 44.83
N ASP A 753 -16.09 -2.51 45.34
CA ASP A 753 -17.53 -2.61 45.55
C ASP A 753 -18.29 -2.91 44.24
N PHE A 754 -17.76 -2.51 43.10
CA PHE A 754 -18.38 -2.80 41.80
C PHE A 754 -18.34 -4.28 41.43
N ARG A 755 -17.53 -5.08 42.12
CA ARG A 755 -17.50 -6.55 41.99
C ARG A 755 -18.52 -7.24 42.89
N ALA A 756 -18.96 -6.58 43.96
CA ALA A 756 -19.85 -7.19 44.92
C ALA A 756 -21.17 -7.63 44.28
N GLY A 757 -21.46 -8.92 44.33
CA GLY A 757 -22.70 -9.52 43.81
C GLY A 757 -22.73 -9.74 42.30
N SER A 758 -21.64 -9.48 41.53
CA SER A 758 -21.59 -9.64 40.09
C SER A 758 -21.16 -11.06 39.64
N GLY A 759 -20.47 -11.82 40.49
CA GLY A 759 -19.89 -13.12 40.14
C GLY A 759 -18.71 -13.05 39.14
N CYS A 760 -18.06 -11.91 39.04
CA CYS A 760 -17.03 -11.60 38.03
C CYS A 760 -15.62 -11.70 38.61
N ASP A 761 -14.70 -12.39 37.91
CA ASP A 761 -13.30 -12.62 38.36
C ASP A 761 -12.27 -11.63 37.79
N SER A 762 -12.62 -10.75 36.85
CA SER A 762 -11.62 -9.89 36.20
C SER A 762 -11.67 -8.43 36.64
N GLY A 763 -10.51 -7.76 36.58
CA GLY A 763 -10.28 -6.46 37.16
C GLY A 763 -10.65 -5.24 36.32
N VAL A 764 -10.90 -5.36 35.01
CA VAL A 764 -11.17 -4.20 34.13
C VAL A 764 -12.65 -3.90 34.06
N LEU A 765 -13.05 -2.68 34.47
CA LEU A 765 -14.41 -2.15 34.30
C LEU A 765 -14.53 -1.41 32.98
N THR A 766 -15.52 -1.75 32.18
CA THR A 766 -15.87 -1.04 30.95
C THR A 766 -17.24 -0.43 31.08
N VAL A 767 -17.37 0.86 30.78
CA VAL A 767 -18.62 1.61 30.85
C VAL A 767 -18.92 2.26 29.50
N GLN A 768 -20.17 2.17 29.05
CA GLN A 768 -20.67 2.84 27.85
C GLN A 768 -21.88 3.70 28.21
N ALA A 769 -21.94 4.90 27.63
CA ALA A 769 -23.03 5.82 27.80
C ALA A 769 -23.42 6.50 26.48
N THR A 770 -24.67 6.92 26.36
CA THR A 770 -25.19 7.67 25.21
C THR A 770 -25.23 9.16 25.53
N CYS A 771 -24.80 10.00 24.57
CA CYS A 771 -24.80 11.47 24.66
C CYS A 771 -26.04 12.10 24.02
#